data_864c70b94989eac26810868ef189698f
#
_entry.id   864c70b94989eac26810868ef189698f
#
_cell.length_a   1.000
_cell.length_b   1.000
_cell.length_c   1.000
_cell.angle_alpha   90.00
_cell.angle_beta   90.00
_cell.angle_gamma   90.00
#
_symmetry.space_group_name_H-M   'P 1'
#
loop_
_entity.id
_entity.type
_entity.pdbx_description
1 polymer ?
#
loop_
_entity_poly.entity_id
_entity_poly.type
_entity_poly.pdbx_seq_one_letter_code
_entity_poly.pdbx_strand_id
1 'polypeptide(L)'
;MWLSYSVHGNESSSTEAAMKTLFSFANTSNIKTMEWLKRTIVIIDPCINPDGRDRYVQFYTMTGTNPADADVYTREHNEPWPGGRTNHYYFDLNRDWTWQTQIETIQRIKLYNSWMPHIHVDYHEQYFNEPYYFAPAAKPYHSQITSWQREFQKIIGKNHSRYFDKNYWLYFTKEHFDLLYPGYGDTYPIYNGAIGMTYEKAGGSAAGIATVTNDGDTLTLRSRLNHHHTTGLSTVESAYKHKDRIIKEFKYFFDKGIENPISKYKSFIIKAELNDPKREDLLRWLDTHGIKYGHPVDDRARSVRGFSYLLGEYDSFRITENDIVISADQKKSVLTQVLFEPRTHYEDSLTYDITAWSVPYIYGLEAFALETIIPQENFNIQKRSEVVHNWDDKPYAYLNPWESIYDLKFLAEVLKNKIVVRVSEDPFEIDGILYDRGTLVITRKGNESSAKRFDRHLRRLSKKYNTNMVSVSTGLVSRGKDFGSSTMRIVKAPKVAVLSGDDVSSYNFGEIWHYFEQQINYPISVYDSKMIQSLPFDEIDVLIIPEGSYGSFVSEVSPSEKIMEETNADALLINEPPTKILEWVKSGGRLIVVGSAMGIFADHDGYGLVRHESKESKKEAQELKKKIQKENRLKKYKDKNRSRLPDASYGSIIKVDVDNSHPLMFGYGENYFSLRQGSRMYPYLPNGWNVGTIKNSSSHVSGFMGYRVKQKIKDNLIFGVHDSGRGRIIYMADNPLFRGFWYGGKLLFGNAVFIVGN
;
A
#
# COMPACT_ATOMS: atom_id res chain seq x y z
N MET A 1 14.47 1.44 25.68
CA MET A 1 14.75 1.52 24.23
C MET A 1 14.43 0.22 23.55
N TRP A 2 14.22 0.23 22.22
CA TRP A 2 13.88 -0.91 21.40
C TRP A 2 14.89 -1.05 20.26
N LEU A 3 15.54 -2.19 20.16
CA LEU A 3 16.48 -2.54 19.10
C LEU A 3 15.83 -3.62 18.21
N SER A 4 15.54 -3.27 16.98
CA SER A 4 14.70 -4.02 16.03
C SER A 4 15.58 -4.57 14.90
N TYR A 5 15.55 -5.87 14.67
CA TYR A 5 16.44 -6.54 13.73
C TYR A 5 15.66 -7.37 12.70
N SER A 6 16.22 -7.48 11.50
CA SER A 6 15.73 -8.38 10.44
C SER A 6 14.28 -8.15 10.03
N VAL A 7 13.88 -6.89 9.81
CA VAL A 7 12.61 -6.57 9.15
C VAL A 7 12.63 -7.03 7.69
N HIS A 8 13.79 -7.03 7.05
CA HIS A 8 14.04 -7.70 5.78
C HIS A 8 14.84 -8.98 6.06
N GLY A 9 14.26 -10.12 5.67
CA GLY A 9 14.82 -11.42 6.05
C GLY A 9 16.16 -11.77 5.39
N ASN A 10 16.41 -11.22 4.20
CA ASN A 10 17.67 -11.43 3.46
C ASN A 10 18.80 -10.45 3.84
N GLU A 11 18.57 -9.58 4.81
CA GLU A 11 19.59 -8.74 5.45
C GLU A 11 20.23 -9.49 6.62
N SER A 12 21.02 -10.49 6.28
CA SER A 12 21.31 -11.65 7.13
C SER A 12 22.15 -11.36 8.39
N SER A 13 22.96 -10.30 8.42
CA SER A 13 23.81 -10.03 9.60
C SER A 13 23.06 -9.45 10.80
N SER A 14 21.88 -8.89 10.58
CA SER A 14 21.14 -8.21 11.64
C SER A 14 20.68 -9.18 12.74
N THR A 15 20.07 -10.31 12.41
CA THR A 15 19.68 -11.34 13.40
C THR A 15 20.85 -11.88 14.18
N GLU A 16 21.99 -12.14 13.52
CA GLU A 16 23.22 -12.60 14.18
C GLU A 16 23.80 -11.52 15.12
N ALA A 17 23.69 -10.27 14.73
CA ALA A 17 24.09 -9.14 15.57
C ALA A 17 23.17 -8.99 16.79
N ALA A 18 21.89 -9.30 16.67
CA ALA A 18 20.96 -9.31 17.80
C ALA A 18 21.40 -10.31 18.87
N MET A 19 21.77 -11.55 18.46
CA MET A 19 22.26 -12.59 19.38
C MET A 19 23.54 -12.13 20.10
N LYS A 20 24.49 -11.57 19.37
CA LYS A 20 25.74 -11.06 19.96
C LYS A 20 25.49 -9.90 20.91
N THR A 21 24.57 -9.00 20.58
CA THR A 21 24.18 -7.85 21.39
C THR A 21 23.50 -8.32 22.69
N LEU A 22 22.57 -9.29 22.58
CA LEU A 22 21.93 -9.91 23.74
C LEU A 22 22.96 -10.55 24.67
N PHE A 23 23.89 -11.33 24.12
CA PHE A 23 25.00 -11.92 24.93
C PHE A 23 25.80 -10.87 25.66
N SER A 24 26.14 -9.73 25.03
CA SER A 24 26.90 -8.66 25.66
C SER A 24 26.16 -7.99 26.84
N PHE A 25 24.83 -7.90 26.77
CA PHE A 25 23.99 -7.36 27.84
C PHE A 25 23.69 -8.40 28.93
N ALA A 26 23.59 -9.68 28.59
CA ALA A 26 23.36 -10.76 29.54
C ALA A 26 24.64 -11.15 30.32
N ASN A 27 25.83 -10.84 29.78
CA ASN A 27 27.09 -11.17 30.40
C ASN A 27 27.40 -10.26 31.62
N THR A 28 27.18 -10.78 32.80
CA THR A 28 27.38 -10.07 34.07
C THR A 28 28.86 -9.64 34.33
N SER A 29 29.81 -10.25 33.64
CA SER A 29 31.25 -9.84 33.73
C SER A 29 31.53 -8.58 32.91
N ASN A 30 30.60 -8.13 32.05
CA ASN A 30 30.75 -6.89 31.32
C ASN A 30 30.30 -5.70 32.16
N ILE A 31 31.25 -5.16 32.94
CA ILE A 31 31.00 -4.07 33.92
C ILE A 31 30.34 -2.85 33.25
N LYS A 32 30.72 -2.53 32.00
CA LYS A 32 30.17 -1.35 31.29
C LYS A 32 28.69 -1.54 30.95
N THR A 33 28.31 -2.66 30.36
CA THR A 33 26.90 -2.93 30.00
C THR A 33 26.06 -3.07 31.25
N MET A 34 26.56 -3.70 32.29
CA MET A 34 25.89 -3.80 33.60
C MET A 34 25.60 -2.43 34.21
N GLU A 35 26.53 -1.48 34.10
CA GLU A 35 26.33 -0.11 34.58
C GLU A 35 25.20 0.59 33.77
N TRP A 36 25.20 0.45 32.45
CA TRP A 36 24.16 1.05 31.62
C TRP A 36 22.76 0.48 31.93
N LEU A 37 22.66 -0.83 32.15
CA LEU A 37 21.41 -1.51 32.46
C LEU A 37 20.81 -1.15 33.82
N LYS A 38 21.56 -0.56 34.75
CA LYS A 38 20.99 -0.03 36.00
C LYS A 38 19.94 1.08 35.77
N ARG A 39 20.00 1.78 34.62
CA ARG A 39 19.18 2.96 34.35
C ARG A 39 18.52 2.91 32.97
N THR A 40 18.68 1.82 32.22
CA THR A 40 18.09 1.64 30.90
C THR A 40 17.46 0.25 30.77
N ILE A 41 16.28 0.19 30.19
CA ILE A 41 15.66 -1.06 29.73
C ILE A 41 15.94 -1.20 28.23
N VAL A 42 16.47 -2.34 27.83
CA VAL A 42 16.76 -2.67 26.43
C VAL A 42 15.86 -3.83 26.00
N ILE A 43 15.01 -3.58 25.05
CA ILE A 43 14.18 -4.58 24.38
C ILE A 43 14.90 -4.94 23.09
N ILE A 44 15.15 -6.21 22.85
CA ILE A 44 15.73 -6.74 21.62
C ILE A 44 14.65 -7.53 20.91
N ASP A 45 14.25 -7.08 19.72
CA ASP A 45 13.37 -7.77 18.79
C ASP A 45 14.27 -8.43 17.72
N PRO A 46 14.63 -9.72 17.87
CA PRO A 46 15.77 -10.28 17.15
C PRO A 46 15.48 -10.63 15.68
N CYS A 47 14.21 -10.84 15.33
CA CYS A 47 13.82 -11.21 13.99
C CYS A 47 12.35 -10.84 13.73
N ILE A 48 12.16 -9.69 13.07
CA ILE A 48 10.83 -9.19 12.74
C ILE A 48 10.15 -10.03 11.66
N ASN A 49 10.95 -10.53 10.72
CA ASN A 49 10.50 -11.25 9.53
C ASN A 49 11.08 -12.68 9.49
N PRO A 50 10.55 -13.61 10.27
CA PRO A 50 11.04 -14.98 10.29
C PRO A 50 10.86 -15.70 8.95
N ASP A 51 9.75 -15.48 8.24
CA ASP A 51 9.48 -16.14 6.96
C ASP A 51 10.48 -15.72 5.88
N GLY A 52 10.76 -14.42 5.79
CA GLY A 52 11.78 -13.91 4.87
C GLY A 52 13.18 -14.40 5.23
N ARG A 53 13.49 -14.43 6.54
CA ARG A 53 14.76 -14.95 7.05
C ARG A 53 14.96 -16.42 6.69
N ASP A 54 13.96 -17.26 6.93
CA ASP A 54 14.02 -18.69 6.62
C ASP A 54 14.17 -18.94 5.12
N ARG A 55 13.45 -18.18 4.30
CA ARG A 55 13.57 -18.26 2.83
C ARG A 55 14.99 -17.99 2.36
N TYR A 56 15.62 -16.93 2.87
CA TYR A 56 17.00 -16.60 2.55
C TYR A 56 18.00 -17.65 3.05
N VAL A 57 17.85 -18.11 4.30
CA VAL A 57 18.75 -19.12 4.89
C VAL A 57 18.67 -20.44 4.14
N GLN A 58 17.47 -20.88 3.77
CA GLN A 58 17.28 -22.09 2.96
C GLN A 58 17.95 -21.95 1.59
N PHE A 59 17.73 -20.81 0.90
CA PHE A 59 18.39 -20.53 -0.37
C PHE A 59 19.91 -20.62 -0.21
N TYR A 60 20.48 -19.90 0.76
CA TYR A 60 21.93 -19.89 0.99
C TYR A 60 22.46 -21.28 1.32
N THR A 61 21.78 -22.05 2.16
CA THR A 61 22.16 -23.41 2.53
C THR A 61 22.18 -24.37 1.34
N MET A 62 21.27 -24.16 0.38
CA MET A 62 21.19 -24.99 -0.84
C MET A 62 22.22 -24.61 -1.91
N THR A 63 22.75 -23.38 -1.88
CA THR A 63 23.58 -22.85 -2.97
C THR A 63 25.00 -22.50 -2.55
N GLY A 64 25.21 -22.25 -1.24
CA GLY A 64 26.51 -21.87 -0.69
C GLY A 64 27.54 -22.99 -0.77
N THR A 65 28.78 -22.61 -1.01
CA THR A 65 29.93 -23.52 -1.11
C THR A 65 30.76 -23.51 0.19
N ASN A 66 31.60 -24.53 0.38
CA ASN A 66 32.56 -24.60 1.49
C ASN A 66 33.97 -24.97 0.97
N PRO A 67 34.94 -24.02 0.99
CA PRO A 67 34.84 -22.66 1.51
C PRO A 67 33.85 -21.79 0.73
N ALA A 68 33.32 -20.72 1.37
CA ALA A 68 32.40 -19.78 0.73
C ALA A 68 33.09 -19.08 -0.44
N ASP A 69 32.38 -18.99 -1.55
CA ASP A 69 32.84 -18.24 -2.74
C ASP A 69 32.49 -16.78 -2.59
N ALA A 70 33.48 -15.90 -2.67
CA ALA A 70 33.28 -14.46 -2.50
C ALA A 70 32.99 -13.70 -3.82
N ASP A 71 32.92 -14.39 -4.95
CA ASP A 71 32.56 -13.77 -6.23
C ASP A 71 31.05 -13.52 -6.28
N VAL A 72 30.65 -12.25 -6.34
CA VAL A 72 29.25 -11.81 -6.33
C VAL A 72 28.41 -12.37 -7.50
N TYR A 73 29.04 -12.82 -8.55
CA TYR A 73 28.34 -13.42 -9.70
C TYR A 73 28.01 -14.90 -9.53
N THR A 74 28.51 -15.55 -8.46
CA THR A 74 28.18 -16.95 -8.18
C THR A 74 26.75 -17.09 -7.65
N ARG A 75 26.23 -18.32 -7.73
CA ARG A 75 24.83 -18.61 -7.43
C ARG A 75 24.43 -18.23 -6.00
N GLU A 76 25.32 -18.36 -5.03
CA GLU A 76 25.04 -18.09 -3.62
C GLU A 76 24.78 -16.60 -3.31
N HIS A 77 25.09 -15.69 -4.26
CA HIS A 77 24.86 -14.26 -4.14
C HIS A 77 23.64 -13.77 -4.94
N ASN A 78 22.98 -14.66 -5.69
CA ASN A 78 21.88 -14.33 -6.58
C ASN A 78 20.60 -15.04 -6.15
N GLU A 79 19.89 -14.40 -5.21
CA GLU A 79 18.65 -14.89 -4.64
C GLU A 79 17.53 -14.93 -5.68
N PRO A 80 16.81 -16.07 -5.85
CA PRO A 80 15.72 -16.17 -6.82
C PRO A 80 14.46 -15.41 -6.34
N TRP A 81 13.59 -15.11 -7.28
CA TRP A 81 12.24 -14.61 -6.96
C TRP A 81 11.53 -15.55 -5.95
N PRO A 82 10.81 -15.04 -4.96
CA PRO A 82 10.49 -13.63 -4.64
C PRO A 82 11.54 -12.93 -3.77
N GLY A 83 12.62 -13.59 -3.38
CA GLY A 83 13.62 -13.13 -2.42
C GLY A 83 13.17 -13.21 -0.96
N GLY A 84 14.11 -13.09 -0.04
CA GLY A 84 13.85 -13.14 1.41
C GLY A 84 13.56 -11.78 2.05
N ARG A 85 13.48 -10.68 1.26
CA ARG A 85 13.22 -9.35 1.80
C ARG A 85 11.87 -9.28 2.52
N THR A 86 10.83 -9.84 1.92
CA THR A 86 9.44 -9.70 2.31
C THR A 86 8.97 -10.84 3.22
N ASN A 87 7.81 -10.66 3.91
CA ASN A 87 7.18 -11.69 4.73
C ASN A 87 6.55 -12.82 3.89
N HIS A 88 5.68 -13.65 4.52
CA HIS A 88 4.99 -14.76 3.85
C HIS A 88 4.20 -14.31 2.60
N TYR A 89 3.43 -13.24 2.71
CA TYR A 89 2.61 -12.69 1.61
C TYR A 89 3.35 -11.68 0.73
N TYR A 90 4.66 -11.61 0.80
CA TYR A 90 5.52 -10.69 0.04
C TYR A 90 5.29 -9.22 0.31
N PHE A 91 4.88 -8.89 1.53
CA PHE A 91 4.82 -7.51 2.01
C PHE A 91 6.15 -7.06 2.59
N ASP A 92 6.54 -5.82 2.30
CA ASP A 92 7.64 -5.16 2.99
C ASP A 92 7.17 -4.67 4.36
N LEU A 93 7.58 -5.34 5.43
CA LEU A 93 7.18 -5.00 6.80
C LEU A 93 7.73 -3.64 7.24
N ASN A 94 8.80 -3.12 6.57
CA ASN A 94 9.27 -1.75 6.76
C ASN A 94 8.48 -0.72 5.93
N ARG A 95 7.29 -1.06 5.47
CA ARG A 95 6.31 -0.17 4.87
C ARG A 95 4.96 -0.24 5.57
N ASP A 96 4.82 -1.12 6.56
CA ASP A 96 3.54 -1.51 7.16
C ASP A 96 3.34 -1.02 8.61
N TRP A 97 4.33 -0.38 9.23
CA TRP A 97 4.26 0.04 10.64
C TRP A 97 3.00 0.83 11.00
N THR A 98 2.61 1.77 10.15
CA THR A 98 1.36 2.53 10.34
C THR A 98 0.14 1.73 9.93
N TRP A 99 0.23 0.98 8.83
CA TRP A 99 -0.97 0.43 8.19
C TRP A 99 -1.47 -0.85 8.84
N GLN A 100 -0.58 -1.62 9.46
CA GLN A 100 -0.94 -2.84 10.18
C GLN A 100 -1.76 -3.80 9.32
N THR A 101 -1.33 -3.99 8.08
CA THR A 101 -1.98 -4.92 7.15
C THR A 101 -1.54 -6.36 7.36
N GLN A 102 -0.35 -6.54 7.96
CA GLN A 102 0.26 -7.85 8.21
C GLN A 102 0.21 -8.21 9.69
N ILE A 103 0.06 -9.52 9.98
CA ILE A 103 -0.11 -10.00 11.35
C ILE A 103 1.11 -9.68 12.23
N GLU A 104 2.31 -9.72 11.67
CA GLU A 104 3.56 -9.38 12.34
C GLU A 104 3.51 -7.94 12.85
N THR A 105 3.07 -7.00 12.02
CA THR A 105 2.94 -5.59 12.38
C THR A 105 1.83 -5.37 13.39
N ILE A 106 0.65 -5.99 13.22
CA ILE A 106 -0.47 -5.88 14.16
C ILE A 106 -0.03 -6.26 15.57
N GLN A 107 0.65 -7.40 15.73
CA GLN A 107 1.09 -7.88 17.04
C GLN A 107 2.19 -7.01 17.62
N ARG A 108 3.13 -6.55 16.79
CA ARG A 108 4.24 -5.68 17.22
C ARG A 108 3.72 -4.32 17.69
N ILE A 109 2.85 -3.65 16.94
CA ILE A 109 2.34 -2.32 17.31
C ILE A 109 1.57 -2.37 18.63
N LYS A 110 0.81 -3.43 18.87
CA LYS A 110 0.16 -3.65 20.15
C LYS A 110 1.15 -3.68 21.32
N LEU A 111 2.23 -4.43 21.16
CA LEU A 111 3.29 -4.51 22.15
C LEU A 111 4.07 -3.20 22.23
N TYR A 112 4.44 -2.61 21.10
CA TYR A 112 5.14 -1.34 21.00
C TYR A 112 4.41 -0.21 21.74
N ASN A 113 3.10 -0.08 21.53
CA ASN A 113 2.27 0.93 22.18
C ASN A 113 2.14 0.71 23.70
N SER A 114 2.32 -0.51 24.20
CA SER A 114 2.36 -0.77 25.65
C SER A 114 3.67 -0.32 26.31
N TRP A 115 4.78 -0.34 25.57
CA TRP A 115 6.10 0.04 26.04
C TRP A 115 6.45 1.50 25.77
N MET A 116 6.06 2.05 24.63
CA MET A 116 6.38 3.41 24.18
C MET A 116 7.86 3.76 24.42
N PRO A 117 8.80 3.14 23.70
CA PRO A 117 10.22 3.32 23.93
C PRO A 117 10.68 4.75 23.61
N HIS A 118 11.65 5.27 24.37
CA HIS A 118 12.24 6.60 24.14
C HIS A 118 13.18 6.63 22.93
N ILE A 119 13.78 5.50 22.60
CA ILE A 119 14.68 5.32 21.44
C ILE A 119 14.27 4.04 20.73
N HIS A 120 14.19 4.10 19.40
CA HIS A 120 14.00 2.97 18.52
C HIS A 120 15.07 2.93 17.45
N VAL A 121 15.63 1.75 17.22
CA VAL A 121 16.61 1.53 16.15
C VAL A 121 16.16 0.36 15.30
N ASP A 122 16.13 0.55 13.99
CA ASP A 122 15.87 -0.47 12.98
C ASP A 122 17.17 -0.83 12.24
N TYR A 123 17.56 -2.12 12.28
CA TYR A 123 18.83 -2.60 11.75
C TYR A 123 18.61 -3.26 10.39
N HIS A 124 19.33 -2.72 9.37
CA HIS A 124 19.19 -3.05 7.96
C HIS A 124 20.52 -3.36 7.27
N GLU A 125 20.42 -3.88 6.07
CA GLU A 125 21.54 -3.96 5.12
C GLU A 125 21.18 -3.30 3.79
N GLN A 126 22.09 -2.45 3.31
CA GLN A 126 22.06 -1.81 2.00
C GLN A 126 22.99 -2.54 1.01
N TYR A 127 23.14 -2.00 -0.21
CA TYR A 127 23.98 -2.59 -1.24
C TYR A 127 25.39 -2.92 -0.74
N PHE A 128 25.93 -4.06 -1.15
CA PHE A 128 27.17 -4.63 -0.55
C PHE A 128 28.46 -3.80 -0.74
N ASN A 129 28.47 -2.82 -1.67
CA ASN A 129 29.58 -1.90 -1.85
C ASN A 129 29.49 -0.60 -1.05
N GLU A 130 28.37 -0.39 -0.35
CA GLU A 130 28.18 0.85 0.42
C GLU A 130 28.86 0.78 1.81
N PRO A 131 29.43 1.89 2.32
CA PRO A 131 29.90 1.97 3.71
C PRO A 131 28.72 1.81 4.70
N TYR A 132 29.03 1.83 5.99
CA TYR A 132 28.01 1.80 7.03
C TYR A 132 27.26 3.13 7.10
N TYR A 133 25.93 3.08 7.23
CA TYR A 133 25.09 4.25 7.49
C TYR A 133 24.55 4.25 8.92
N PHE A 134 24.55 5.42 9.57
CA PHE A 134 23.85 5.70 10.81
C PHE A 134 23.41 7.17 10.88
N ALA A 135 22.49 7.47 11.82
CA ALA A 135 21.98 8.83 12.04
C ALA A 135 23.11 9.89 12.18
N PRO A 136 22.86 11.14 11.81
CA PRO A 136 21.57 11.72 11.45
C PRO A 136 21.12 11.42 10.02
N ALA A 137 19.82 11.33 9.86
CA ALA A 137 19.15 11.03 8.59
C ALA A 137 19.29 12.14 7.53
N ALA A 138 18.98 11.79 6.28
CA ALA A 138 18.87 12.73 5.17
C ALA A 138 17.56 13.54 5.24
N LYS A 139 17.47 14.61 4.45
CA LYS A 139 16.20 15.27 4.13
C LYS A 139 15.47 14.48 3.00
N PRO A 140 14.13 14.57 2.93
CA PRO A 140 13.24 15.44 3.71
C PRO A 140 12.91 14.92 5.11
N TYR A 141 12.70 15.87 6.02
CA TYR A 141 12.05 15.60 7.30
C TYR A 141 10.61 16.05 7.26
N HIS A 142 9.72 15.30 7.88
CA HIS A 142 8.38 15.80 8.15
C HIS A 142 8.41 16.96 9.14
N SER A 143 7.57 17.99 8.94
CA SER A 143 7.56 19.22 9.77
C SER A 143 7.28 18.97 11.27
N GLN A 144 6.61 17.87 11.58
CA GLN A 144 6.27 17.47 12.95
C GLN A 144 7.46 16.88 13.75
N ILE A 145 8.59 16.56 13.12
CA ILE A 145 9.77 16.03 13.80
C ILE A 145 10.44 17.16 14.59
N THR A 146 10.55 16.97 15.90
CA THR A 146 11.01 17.99 16.82
C THR A 146 12.51 18.31 16.65
N SER A 147 12.93 19.52 17.06
CA SER A 147 14.33 19.91 17.07
C SER A 147 15.17 18.99 17.98
N TRP A 148 14.59 18.53 19.09
CA TRP A 148 15.25 17.60 20.03
C TRP A 148 15.55 16.24 19.37
N GLN A 149 14.57 15.65 18.67
CA GLN A 149 14.78 14.37 17.97
C GLN A 149 15.91 14.50 16.94
N ARG A 150 15.95 15.60 16.18
CA ARG A 150 17.03 15.89 15.22
C ARG A 150 18.39 16.14 15.90
N GLU A 151 18.39 16.81 17.04
CA GLU A 151 19.60 17.06 17.82
C GLU A 151 20.19 15.76 18.37
N PHE A 152 19.34 14.89 18.94
CA PHE A 152 19.81 13.65 19.51
C PHE A 152 20.37 12.68 18.45
N GLN A 153 19.83 12.68 17.26
CA GLN A 153 20.43 11.92 16.15
C GLN A 153 21.87 12.37 15.86
N LYS A 154 22.18 13.66 15.98
CA LYS A 154 23.58 14.15 15.87
C LYS A 154 24.44 13.71 17.03
N ILE A 155 23.89 13.70 18.26
CA ILE A 155 24.61 13.27 19.46
C ILE A 155 25.00 11.78 19.32
N ILE A 156 24.04 10.93 18.95
CA ILE A 156 24.27 9.49 18.82
C ILE A 156 25.21 9.17 17.65
N GLY A 157 25.04 9.87 16.50
CA GLY A 157 25.95 9.74 15.36
C GLY A 157 27.39 10.08 15.72
N LYS A 158 27.60 11.14 16.53
CA LYS A 158 28.92 11.49 17.04
C LYS A 158 29.48 10.43 17.98
N ASN A 159 28.65 9.72 18.76
CA ASN A 159 29.12 8.61 19.59
C ASN A 159 29.49 7.39 18.73
N HIS A 160 28.74 7.09 17.68
CA HIS A 160 29.06 6.02 16.73
C HIS A 160 30.38 6.30 15.99
N SER A 161 30.57 7.52 15.48
CA SER A 161 31.78 7.89 14.74
C SER A 161 33.04 7.63 15.57
N ARG A 162 33.06 7.87 16.89
CA ARG A 162 34.19 7.54 17.75
C ARG A 162 34.63 6.09 17.72
N TYR A 163 33.66 5.17 17.59
CA TYR A 163 33.97 3.74 17.50
C TYR A 163 34.43 3.36 16.10
N PHE A 164 33.82 3.94 15.08
CA PHE A 164 34.16 3.69 13.67
C PHE A 164 35.53 4.25 13.31
N ASP A 165 35.81 5.51 13.72
CA ASP A 165 37.12 6.16 13.52
C ASP A 165 38.25 5.37 14.18
N LYS A 166 38.04 4.90 15.43
CA LYS A 166 39.03 4.09 16.17
C LYS A 166 39.38 2.78 15.45
N ASN A 167 38.40 2.20 14.70
CA ASN A 167 38.58 0.94 14.00
C ASN A 167 38.84 1.12 12.50
N TYR A 168 38.96 2.35 12.02
CA TYR A 168 39.16 2.71 10.61
C TYR A 168 38.03 2.18 9.69
N TRP A 169 36.79 2.11 10.21
CA TRP A 169 35.63 1.68 9.44
C TRP A 169 34.99 2.87 8.73
N LEU A 170 34.71 2.73 7.44
CA LEU A 170 34.03 3.76 6.65
C LEU A 170 32.55 3.83 7.02
N TYR A 171 32.03 5.04 7.04
CA TYR A 171 30.61 5.33 7.29
C TYR A 171 30.19 6.63 6.61
N PHE A 172 28.87 6.80 6.48
CA PHE A 172 28.27 8.06 6.03
C PHE A 172 27.01 8.38 6.83
N THR A 173 26.55 9.62 6.72
CA THR A 173 25.33 10.15 7.33
C THR A 173 24.66 11.13 6.35
N LYS A 174 23.38 11.43 6.54
CA LYS A 174 22.66 12.49 5.78
C LYS A 174 22.51 12.22 4.30
N GLU A 175 22.58 10.97 3.88
CA GLU A 175 22.38 10.54 2.51
C GLU A 175 21.37 9.40 2.46
N HIS A 176 20.52 9.38 1.43
CA HIS A 176 19.53 8.39 1.02
C HIS A 176 18.33 8.19 1.97
N PHE A 177 18.55 8.04 3.27
CA PHE A 177 17.51 7.66 4.23
C PHE A 177 16.89 8.90 4.86
N ASP A 178 15.65 9.22 4.46
CA ASP A 178 14.87 10.35 4.96
C ASP A 178 13.94 9.94 6.13
N LEU A 179 13.29 10.92 6.75
CA LEU A 179 12.34 10.72 7.85
C LEU A 179 10.99 11.35 7.48
N LEU A 180 10.33 10.79 6.48
CA LEU A 180 9.10 11.34 5.94
C LEU A 180 7.92 10.35 6.05
N TYR A 181 8.05 9.16 5.43
CA TYR A 181 6.94 8.22 5.31
C TYR A 181 6.62 7.51 6.65
N PRO A 182 5.37 7.57 7.16
CA PRO A 182 5.04 7.05 8.49
C PRO A 182 5.02 5.52 8.61
N GLY A 183 5.15 4.80 7.52
CA GLY A 183 5.15 3.34 7.51
C GLY A 183 6.50 2.69 7.80
N TYR A 184 7.58 3.47 8.01
CA TYR A 184 8.90 2.94 8.34
C TYR A 184 9.10 2.63 9.83
N GLY A 185 10.00 1.69 10.13
CA GLY A 185 10.40 1.31 11.48
C GLY A 185 11.16 2.39 12.25
N ASP A 186 11.62 3.45 11.60
CA ASP A 186 12.24 4.61 12.26
C ASP A 186 11.28 5.79 12.40
N THR A 187 10.45 6.09 11.38
CA THR A 187 9.58 7.27 11.39
C THR A 187 8.29 7.08 12.19
N TYR A 188 7.66 5.91 12.17
CA TYR A 188 6.51 5.63 13.04
C TYR A 188 6.85 5.84 14.53
N PRO A 189 7.98 5.32 15.06
CA PRO A 189 8.47 5.66 16.39
C PRO A 189 8.64 7.15 16.65
N ILE A 190 9.19 7.90 15.68
CA ILE A 190 9.39 9.35 15.82
C ILE A 190 8.05 10.08 16.03
N TYR A 191 7.02 9.71 15.26
CA TYR A 191 5.69 10.31 15.40
C TYR A 191 4.96 9.89 16.69
N ASN A 192 5.51 8.91 17.41
CA ASN A 192 5.10 8.48 18.74
C ASN A 192 6.06 8.96 19.85
N GLY A 193 6.90 9.95 19.60
CA GLY A 193 7.76 10.60 20.58
C GLY A 193 9.14 9.99 20.76
N ALA A 194 9.41 8.83 20.20
CA ALA A 194 10.73 8.21 20.24
C ALA A 194 11.75 8.96 19.37
N ILE A 195 13.01 8.70 19.62
CA ILE A 195 14.09 9.01 18.69
C ILE A 195 14.27 7.77 17.82
N GLY A 196 13.66 7.79 16.63
CA GLY A 196 13.74 6.69 15.66
C GLY A 196 14.97 6.84 14.76
N MET A 197 15.59 5.72 14.40
CA MET A 197 16.80 5.69 13.58
C MET A 197 16.88 4.38 12.80
N THR A 198 17.38 4.46 11.59
CA THR A 198 17.81 3.31 10.78
C THR A 198 19.33 3.23 10.80
N TYR A 199 19.87 2.01 10.92
CA TYR A 199 21.29 1.70 10.71
C TYR A 199 21.43 0.70 9.59
N GLU A 200 22.27 1.04 8.59
CA GLU A 200 22.45 0.23 7.40
C GLU A 200 23.88 -0.26 7.27
N LYS A 201 24.04 -1.55 7.11
CA LYS A 201 25.34 -2.15 6.80
C LYS A 201 25.35 -2.66 5.36
N ALA A 202 26.48 -2.55 4.70
CA ALA A 202 26.68 -3.24 3.41
C ALA A 202 26.36 -4.74 3.55
N GLY A 203 25.70 -5.32 2.56
CA GLY A 203 25.38 -6.76 2.56
C GLY A 203 24.16 -7.11 1.71
N GLY A 204 23.02 -6.53 2.03
CA GLY A 204 21.69 -6.70 1.44
C GLY A 204 21.54 -7.79 0.37
N SER A 205 20.94 -8.90 0.70
CA SER A 205 20.68 -10.09 -0.13
C SER A 205 21.88 -10.75 -0.83
N ALA A 206 22.89 -10.00 -1.23
CA ALA A 206 23.99 -10.48 -2.07
C ALA A 206 25.27 -10.89 -1.32
N ALA A 207 25.44 -10.54 -0.04
CA ALA A 207 26.74 -10.74 0.60
C ALA A 207 27.01 -12.15 1.16
N GLY A 208 26.00 -12.99 1.35
CA GLY A 208 26.20 -14.34 1.88
C GLY A 208 27.05 -14.38 3.17
N ILE A 209 28.03 -15.28 3.23
CA ILE A 209 29.06 -15.32 4.28
C ILE A 209 30.23 -14.36 3.95
N ALA A 210 30.58 -14.22 2.68
CA ALA A 210 31.62 -13.32 2.21
C ALA A 210 31.36 -12.86 0.77
N THR A 211 31.71 -11.61 0.43
CA THR A 211 31.73 -11.12 -0.95
C THR A 211 32.84 -10.11 -1.15
N VAL A 212 33.43 -10.05 -2.34
CA VAL A 212 34.45 -9.05 -2.69
C VAL A 212 33.74 -7.76 -3.08
N THR A 213 34.15 -6.64 -2.45
CA THR A 213 33.66 -5.31 -2.79
C THR A 213 34.44 -4.72 -3.97
N ASN A 214 33.91 -3.64 -4.58
CA ASN A 214 34.60 -2.93 -5.66
C ASN A 214 35.97 -2.37 -5.26
N ASP A 215 36.20 -2.12 -3.96
CA ASP A 215 37.49 -1.66 -3.43
C ASP A 215 38.51 -2.80 -3.27
N GLY A 216 38.11 -4.03 -3.59
CA GLY A 216 38.96 -5.23 -3.47
C GLY A 216 38.98 -5.85 -2.06
N ASP A 217 38.26 -5.28 -1.10
CA ASP A 217 38.14 -5.86 0.23
C ASP A 217 37.12 -6.99 0.26
N THR A 218 37.30 -7.95 1.19
CA THR A 218 36.32 -9.00 1.43
C THR A 218 35.37 -8.61 2.55
N LEU A 219 34.11 -8.34 2.19
CA LEU A 219 33.03 -8.10 3.14
C LEU A 219 32.52 -9.43 3.71
N THR A 220 32.79 -9.69 4.98
CA THR A 220 32.38 -10.94 5.64
C THR A 220 31.13 -10.75 6.51
N LEU A 221 30.35 -11.81 6.72
CA LEU A 221 29.24 -11.84 7.67
C LEU A 221 29.73 -11.42 9.08
N ARG A 222 30.93 -11.88 9.48
CA ARG A 222 31.53 -11.52 10.76
C ARG A 222 31.82 -10.03 10.89
N SER A 223 32.31 -9.37 9.83
CA SER A 223 32.54 -7.92 9.87
C SER A 223 31.20 -7.14 9.95
N ARG A 224 30.20 -7.56 9.19
CA ARG A 224 28.86 -6.94 9.20
C ARG A 224 28.21 -7.01 10.58
N LEU A 225 28.16 -8.16 11.16
CA LEU A 225 27.64 -8.42 12.51
C LEU A 225 28.39 -7.61 13.59
N ASN A 226 29.72 -7.44 13.47
CA ASN A 226 30.51 -6.64 14.42
C ASN A 226 30.12 -5.15 14.35
N HIS A 227 29.86 -4.61 13.17
CA HIS A 227 29.46 -3.22 13.01
C HIS A 227 28.08 -2.96 13.66
N HIS A 228 27.08 -3.80 13.40
CA HIS A 228 25.76 -3.71 14.01
C HIS A 228 25.81 -3.87 15.54
N HIS A 229 26.57 -4.83 16.04
CA HIS A 229 26.79 -5.00 17.46
C HIS A 229 27.42 -3.76 18.11
N THR A 230 28.41 -3.14 17.44
CA THR A 230 29.09 -1.93 17.96
C THR A 230 28.12 -0.74 18.02
N THR A 231 27.29 -0.53 17.00
CA THR A 231 26.28 0.53 17.03
C THR A 231 25.18 0.24 18.06
N GLY A 232 24.82 -1.01 18.30
CA GLY A 232 23.91 -1.42 19.37
C GLY A 232 24.42 -1.01 20.75
N LEU A 233 25.66 -1.36 21.07
CA LEU A 233 26.30 -0.96 22.33
C LEU A 233 26.42 0.56 22.45
N SER A 234 26.86 1.24 21.38
CA SER A 234 27.01 2.71 21.35
C SER A 234 25.66 3.44 21.51
N THR A 235 24.56 2.85 21.02
CA THR A 235 23.22 3.39 21.24
C THR A 235 22.86 3.36 22.74
N VAL A 236 23.05 2.21 23.39
CA VAL A 236 22.75 2.07 24.83
C VAL A 236 23.63 2.95 25.68
N GLU A 237 24.93 3.07 25.35
CA GLU A 237 25.85 4.01 25.98
C GLU A 237 25.35 5.46 25.88
N SER A 238 24.91 5.87 24.69
CA SER A 238 24.41 7.24 24.46
C SER A 238 23.12 7.49 25.24
N ALA A 239 22.22 6.54 25.27
CA ALA A 239 20.98 6.61 26.03
C ALA A 239 21.26 6.75 27.52
N TYR A 240 22.17 5.94 28.08
CA TYR A 240 22.56 6.02 29.48
C TYR A 240 23.14 7.39 29.82
N LYS A 241 24.04 7.93 29.00
CA LYS A 241 24.69 9.25 29.23
C LYS A 241 23.68 10.41 29.22
N HIS A 242 22.60 10.30 28.42
CA HIS A 242 21.65 11.39 28.24
C HIS A 242 20.24 11.10 28.79
N LYS A 243 20.09 10.05 29.62
CA LYS A 243 18.82 9.53 30.14
C LYS A 243 17.87 10.58 30.70
N ASP A 244 18.37 11.49 31.51
CA ASP A 244 17.53 12.47 32.21
C ASP A 244 16.92 13.48 31.20
N ARG A 245 17.69 13.89 30.21
CA ARG A 245 17.21 14.77 29.15
C ARG A 245 16.23 14.03 28.22
N ILE A 246 16.54 12.77 27.89
CA ILE A 246 15.61 11.94 27.05
C ILE A 246 14.24 11.82 27.71
N ILE A 247 14.17 11.52 29.01
CA ILE A 247 12.91 11.40 29.74
C ILE A 247 12.16 12.74 29.76
N LYS A 248 12.88 13.85 30.03
CA LYS A 248 12.27 15.19 30.04
C LYS A 248 11.68 15.57 28.68
N GLU A 249 12.42 15.38 27.60
CA GLU A 249 12.01 15.74 26.26
C GLU A 249 10.89 14.83 25.73
N PHE A 250 10.90 13.54 26.12
CA PHE A 250 9.84 12.60 25.80
C PHE A 250 8.52 13.01 26.50
N LYS A 251 8.56 13.37 27.78
CA LYS A 251 7.39 13.92 28.46
C LYS A 251 6.88 15.19 27.78
N TYR A 252 7.79 16.12 27.48
CA TYR A 252 7.46 17.39 26.83
C TYR A 252 6.78 17.20 25.47
N PHE A 253 7.19 16.17 24.70
CA PHE A 253 6.55 15.83 23.41
C PHE A 253 5.05 15.61 23.55
N PHE A 254 4.61 14.89 24.58
CA PHE A 254 3.19 14.60 24.81
C PHE A 254 2.46 15.77 25.46
N ASP A 255 3.07 16.44 26.42
CA ASP A 255 2.46 17.61 27.10
C ASP A 255 2.17 18.71 26.07
N LYS A 256 3.12 19.01 25.20
CA LYS A 256 2.97 20.01 24.13
C LYS A 256 1.88 19.62 23.12
N GLY A 257 1.75 18.35 22.77
CA GLY A 257 0.73 17.85 21.87
C GLY A 257 -0.67 18.07 22.41
N ILE A 258 -0.87 18.01 23.73
CA ILE A 258 -2.13 18.27 24.39
C ILE A 258 -2.41 19.77 24.49
N GLU A 259 -1.44 20.56 24.95
CA GLU A 259 -1.65 21.99 25.26
C GLU A 259 -1.78 22.85 24.01
N ASN A 260 -0.98 22.59 22.99
CA ASN A 260 -0.94 23.38 21.77
C ASN A 260 -0.46 22.56 20.56
N PRO A 261 -1.35 21.86 19.87
CA PRO A 261 -1.00 21.12 18.64
C PRO A 261 -0.30 22.02 17.63
N ILE A 262 0.86 21.61 17.13
CA ILE A 262 1.75 22.43 16.30
C ILE A 262 1.19 22.69 14.89
N SER A 263 0.29 21.83 14.40
CA SER A 263 -0.23 21.93 13.05
C SER A 263 -1.26 23.06 12.88
N LYS A 264 -1.44 23.45 11.62
CA LYS A 264 -2.52 24.33 11.17
C LYS A 264 -3.90 23.77 11.53
N TYR A 265 -4.09 22.46 11.32
CA TYR A 265 -5.37 21.79 11.58
C TYR A 265 -5.42 21.24 13.01
N LYS A 266 -6.51 21.53 13.71
CA LYS A 266 -6.72 21.20 15.12
C LYS A 266 -7.76 20.11 15.34
N SER A 267 -8.65 19.90 14.37
CA SER A 267 -9.66 18.84 14.40
C SER A 267 -9.94 18.33 13.01
N PHE A 268 -10.26 17.04 12.93
CA PHE A 268 -10.68 16.38 11.70
C PHE A 268 -12.07 15.80 11.91
N ILE A 269 -12.98 16.09 10.98
CA ILE A 269 -14.37 15.63 11.03
C ILE A 269 -14.57 14.62 9.92
N ILE A 270 -15.07 13.44 10.28
CA ILE A 270 -15.48 12.41 9.33
C ILE A 270 -16.99 12.40 9.25
N LYS A 271 -17.51 12.65 8.05
CA LYS A 271 -18.92 12.57 7.71
C LYS A 271 -19.20 11.14 7.26
N ALA A 272 -19.90 10.36 8.05
CA ALA A 272 -20.25 9.01 7.67
C ALA A 272 -21.53 8.59 8.36
N GLU A 273 -22.33 7.77 7.69
CA GLU A 273 -23.52 7.19 8.29
C GLU A 273 -23.15 6.25 9.45
N LEU A 274 -24.08 6.10 10.42
CA LEU A 274 -23.83 5.35 11.66
C LEU A 274 -23.36 3.91 11.43
N ASN A 275 -23.82 3.27 10.36
CA ASN A 275 -23.51 1.87 10.05
C ASN A 275 -22.58 1.70 8.86
N ASP A 276 -21.84 2.76 8.44
CA ASP A 276 -20.87 2.66 7.37
C ASP A 276 -19.68 1.75 7.79
N PRO A 277 -19.47 0.62 7.12
CA PRO A 277 -18.37 -0.29 7.41
C PRO A 277 -16.98 0.33 7.30
N LYS A 278 -16.80 1.30 6.39
CA LYS A 278 -15.52 2.01 6.20
C LYS A 278 -15.18 2.86 7.42
N ARG A 279 -16.22 3.56 7.96
CA ARG A 279 -16.10 4.33 9.20
C ARG A 279 -15.67 3.43 10.36
N GLU A 280 -16.35 2.30 10.56
CA GLU A 280 -16.05 1.39 11.66
C GLU A 280 -14.65 0.77 11.52
N ASP A 281 -14.21 0.41 10.32
CA ASP A 281 -12.86 -0.09 10.08
C ASP A 281 -11.80 0.98 10.38
N LEU A 282 -12.06 2.23 9.99
CA LEU A 282 -11.21 3.36 10.35
C LEU A 282 -11.10 3.53 11.87
N LEU A 283 -12.22 3.52 12.59
CA LEU A 283 -12.22 3.74 14.03
C LEU A 283 -11.48 2.62 14.78
N ARG A 284 -11.65 1.35 14.37
CA ARG A 284 -10.89 0.24 14.94
C ARG A 284 -9.38 0.37 14.67
N TRP A 285 -9.01 0.83 13.48
CA TRP A 285 -7.62 1.09 13.16
C TRP A 285 -7.05 2.24 14.02
N LEU A 286 -7.82 3.31 14.28
CA LEU A 286 -7.43 4.37 15.22
C LEU A 286 -7.23 3.86 16.66
N ASP A 287 -8.08 2.93 17.11
CA ASP A 287 -7.93 2.29 18.42
C ASP A 287 -6.59 1.55 18.55
N THR A 288 -6.11 0.88 17.50
CA THR A 288 -4.81 0.18 17.50
C THR A 288 -3.63 1.14 17.69
N HIS A 289 -3.76 2.38 17.21
CA HIS A 289 -2.78 3.44 17.39
C HIS A 289 -2.92 4.20 18.71
N GLY A 290 -4.03 4.02 19.43
CA GLY A 290 -4.39 4.79 20.61
C GLY A 290 -4.76 6.24 20.31
N ILE A 291 -5.20 6.53 19.08
CA ILE A 291 -5.74 7.83 18.67
C ILE A 291 -7.17 7.94 19.17
N LYS A 292 -7.48 9.00 19.93
CA LYS A 292 -8.81 9.27 20.47
C LYS A 292 -9.69 9.95 19.45
N TYR A 293 -10.94 9.53 19.42
CA TYR A 293 -12.02 10.09 18.60
C TYR A 293 -13.31 10.09 19.40
N GLY A 294 -14.31 10.84 18.96
CA GLY A 294 -15.59 10.94 19.67
C GLY A 294 -16.69 11.56 18.84
N HIS A 295 -17.86 11.70 19.44
CA HIS A 295 -18.92 12.53 18.91
C HIS A 295 -18.75 13.99 19.37
N PRO A 296 -19.28 14.99 18.62
CA PRO A 296 -19.25 16.37 19.06
C PRO A 296 -20.00 16.54 20.39
N VAL A 297 -19.41 17.26 21.35
CA VAL A 297 -20.05 17.52 22.68
C VAL A 297 -21.29 18.38 22.56
N ASP A 298 -21.32 19.33 21.59
CA ASP A 298 -22.49 20.19 21.33
C ASP A 298 -23.28 19.58 20.15
N ASP A 299 -24.43 19.01 20.45
CA ASP A 299 -25.36 18.37 19.52
C ASP A 299 -26.12 19.38 18.61
N ARG A 300 -26.02 20.67 18.91
CA ARG A 300 -26.61 21.71 18.07
C ARG A 300 -25.88 21.79 16.74
N ALA A 301 -26.59 21.43 15.66
CA ALA A 301 -26.11 21.53 14.32
C ALA A 301 -25.41 22.87 14.04
N ARG A 302 -24.09 22.86 14.05
CA ARG A 302 -23.24 24.03 13.96
C ARG A 302 -22.64 24.14 12.57
N SER A 303 -22.83 25.28 11.91
CA SER A 303 -22.12 25.56 10.67
C SER A 303 -20.69 26.00 10.99
N VAL A 304 -19.73 25.32 10.38
CA VAL A 304 -18.29 25.57 10.51
C VAL A 304 -17.64 25.60 9.13
N ARG A 305 -16.49 26.28 9.05
CA ARG A 305 -15.68 26.30 7.83
C ARG A 305 -14.44 25.43 8.02
N GLY A 306 -14.22 24.50 7.10
CA GLY A 306 -13.08 23.60 7.10
C GLY A 306 -12.55 23.32 5.71
N PHE A 307 -11.35 22.77 5.62
CA PHE A 307 -10.81 22.26 4.35
C PHE A 307 -11.52 20.95 4.02
N SER A 308 -12.27 20.93 2.92
CA SER A 308 -12.93 19.72 2.40
C SER A 308 -11.94 18.85 1.63
N TYR A 309 -11.78 17.59 2.05
CA TYR A 309 -10.95 16.64 1.33
C TYR A 309 -11.51 16.34 -0.07
N LEU A 310 -12.83 16.30 -0.20
CA LEU A 310 -13.50 16.02 -1.48
C LEU A 310 -13.34 17.17 -2.46
N LEU A 311 -13.52 18.43 -2.01
CA LEU A 311 -13.45 19.61 -2.88
C LEU A 311 -12.00 20.09 -3.09
N GLY A 312 -11.09 19.80 -2.13
CA GLY A 312 -9.71 20.28 -2.15
C GLY A 312 -9.54 21.76 -1.77
N GLU A 313 -10.58 22.38 -1.21
CA GLU A 313 -10.66 23.78 -0.79
C GLU A 313 -11.47 23.97 0.49
N TYR A 314 -11.48 25.19 1.03
CA TYR A 314 -12.27 25.51 2.22
C TYR A 314 -13.73 25.67 1.89
N ASP A 315 -14.58 24.91 2.59
CA ASP A 315 -16.03 24.95 2.46
C ASP A 315 -16.72 25.04 3.81
N SER A 316 -17.99 25.47 3.79
CA SER A 316 -18.87 25.55 4.96
C SER A 316 -19.75 24.33 5.01
N PHE A 317 -19.73 23.62 6.13
CA PHE A 317 -20.53 22.43 6.35
C PHE A 317 -21.16 22.43 7.75
N ARG A 318 -22.10 21.52 7.96
CA ARG A 318 -22.81 21.40 9.24
C ARG A 318 -22.26 20.20 9.99
N ILE A 319 -21.81 20.40 11.23
CA ILE A 319 -21.49 19.30 12.16
C ILE A 319 -22.79 18.75 12.74
N THR A 320 -22.94 17.43 12.80
CA THR A 320 -24.06 16.71 13.35
C THR A 320 -23.61 15.76 14.46
N GLU A 321 -24.53 15.28 15.28
CA GLU A 321 -24.29 14.33 16.38
C GLU A 321 -23.65 13.00 15.90
N ASN A 322 -23.92 12.62 14.65
CA ASN A 322 -23.42 11.37 14.07
C ASN A 322 -21.99 11.49 13.53
N ASP A 323 -21.47 12.71 13.39
CA ASP A 323 -20.11 12.92 12.89
C ASP A 323 -19.06 12.40 13.86
N ILE A 324 -17.93 11.98 13.32
CA ILE A 324 -16.76 11.63 14.12
C ILE A 324 -15.81 12.79 14.16
N VAL A 325 -15.47 13.21 15.36
CA VAL A 325 -14.44 14.21 15.64
C VAL A 325 -13.16 13.50 16.06
N ILE A 326 -12.05 13.89 15.46
CA ILE A 326 -10.69 13.46 15.83
C ILE A 326 -9.92 14.74 16.16
N SER A 327 -9.87 15.10 17.44
CA SER A 327 -9.19 16.32 17.87
C SER A 327 -7.69 16.09 18.04
N ALA A 328 -6.91 17.09 17.66
CA ALA A 328 -5.45 17.02 17.76
C ALA A 328 -4.92 17.33 19.18
N ASP A 329 -5.75 17.81 20.12
CA ASP A 329 -5.38 18.06 21.51
C ASP A 329 -5.36 16.76 22.35
N GLN A 330 -4.55 15.81 21.95
CA GLN A 330 -4.44 14.49 22.56
C GLN A 330 -2.98 14.01 22.63
N LYS A 331 -2.70 12.97 23.41
CA LYS A 331 -1.35 12.40 23.51
C LYS A 331 -0.78 11.96 22.16
N LYS A 332 -1.60 11.46 21.26
CA LYS A 332 -1.23 11.07 19.89
C LYS A 332 -1.34 12.22 18.88
N SER A 333 -1.26 13.48 19.34
CA SER A 333 -1.40 14.69 18.52
C SER A 333 -0.55 14.65 17.25
N VAL A 334 0.75 14.38 17.37
CA VAL A 334 1.68 14.37 16.24
C VAL A 334 1.30 13.28 15.23
N LEU A 335 1.07 12.05 15.69
CA LEU A 335 0.65 10.97 14.81
C LEU A 335 -0.68 11.28 14.11
N THR A 336 -1.66 11.81 14.85
CA THR A 336 -2.97 12.21 14.30
C THR A 336 -2.78 13.22 13.16
N GLN A 337 -1.94 14.21 13.35
CA GLN A 337 -1.70 15.23 12.34
C GLN A 337 -0.99 14.68 11.10
N VAL A 338 0.05 13.87 11.28
CA VAL A 338 0.77 13.22 10.19
C VAL A 338 -0.15 12.37 9.33
N LEU A 339 -1.12 11.69 9.96
CA LEU A 339 -2.04 10.77 9.28
C LEU A 339 -3.24 11.46 8.63
N PHE A 340 -3.65 12.60 9.16
CA PHE A 340 -4.88 13.28 8.72
C PHE A 340 -4.66 14.60 8.01
N GLU A 341 -3.45 15.16 7.96
CA GLU A 341 -3.26 16.41 7.21
C GLU A 341 -3.61 16.22 5.73
N PRO A 342 -4.37 17.16 5.12
CA PRO A 342 -4.78 17.02 3.72
C PRO A 342 -3.62 17.02 2.73
N ARG A 343 -2.54 17.72 3.08
CA ARG A 343 -1.34 17.85 2.25
C ARG A 343 -0.11 17.66 3.12
N THR A 344 0.71 16.70 2.77
CA THR A 344 1.96 16.42 3.46
C THR A 344 2.96 17.57 3.29
N HIS A 345 3.56 18.02 4.40
CA HIS A 345 4.58 19.05 4.41
C HIS A 345 5.97 18.44 4.55
N TYR A 346 6.82 18.64 3.55
CA TYR A 346 8.19 18.16 3.50
C TYR A 346 9.17 19.27 3.06
N GLU A 347 10.40 19.21 3.61
CA GLU A 347 11.42 20.25 3.37
C GLU A 347 12.14 20.08 2.02
N ASP A 348 12.14 18.89 1.43
CA ASP A 348 12.80 18.57 0.15
C ASP A 348 11.98 17.55 -0.63
N SER A 349 12.07 17.57 -1.96
CA SER A 349 11.38 16.65 -2.88
C SER A 349 12.23 15.46 -3.31
N LEU A 350 13.47 15.36 -2.86
CA LEU A 350 14.30 14.16 -3.03
C LEU A 350 13.93 13.14 -1.97
N THR A 351 13.03 12.24 -2.28
CA THR A 351 12.63 11.12 -1.45
C THR A 351 12.60 9.83 -2.28
N TYR A 352 12.56 8.70 -1.62
CA TYR A 352 12.58 7.39 -2.28
C TYR A 352 11.27 6.60 -2.11
N ASP A 353 10.29 7.15 -1.42
CA ASP A 353 8.99 6.50 -1.23
C ASP A 353 7.82 7.47 -1.48
N ILE A 354 6.58 7.02 -1.15
CA ILE A 354 5.38 7.82 -1.32
C ILE A 354 5.41 9.07 -0.44
N THR A 355 4.83 10.14 -0.96
CA THR A 355 4.82 11.47 -0.34
C THR A 355 3.43 11.94 0.09
N ALA A 356 2.43 11.08 -0.08
CA ALA A 356 1.06 11.35 0.35
C ALA A 356 0.39 10.08 0.87
N TRP A 357 -0.33 10.21 1.99
CA TRP A 357 -0.93 9.09 2.73
C TRP A 357 -2.11 9.50 3.61
N SER A 358 -2.74 10.64 3.36
CA SER A 358 -3.81 11.13 4.22
C SER A 358 -5.00 10.17 4.27
N VAL A 359 -5.37 9.76 5.47
CA VAL A 359 -6.31 8.67 5.75
C VAL A 359 -7.70 8.89 5.15
N PRO A 360 -8.32 10.10 5.15
CA PRO A 360 -9.60 10.30 4.50
C PRO A 360 -9.61 9.96 3.01
N TYR A 361 -8.51 10.23 2.30
CA TYR A 361 -8.40 9.85 0.88
C TYR A 361 -8.26 8.33 0.70
N ILE A 362 -7.48 7.66 1.58
CA ILE A 362 -7.26 6.21 1.52
C ILE A 362 -8.57 5.44 1.69
N TYR A 363 -9.42 5.90 2.60
CA TYR A 363 -10.74 5.28 2.85
C TYR A 363 -11.83 5.77 1.90
N GLY A 364 -11.60 6.89 1.20
CA GLY A 364 -12.62 7.53 0.37
C GLY A 364 -13.80 8.04 1.19
N LEU A 365 -13.53 8.60 2.37
CA LEU A 365 -14.54 9.16 3.27
C LEU A 365 -14.69 10.67 3.05
N GLU A 366 -15.92 11.16 3.14
CA GLU A 366 -16.16 12.59 3.23
C GLU A 366 -15.61 13.11 4.56
N ALA A 367 -14.69 14.08 4.47
CA ALA A 367 -14.01 14.59 5.65
C ALA A 367 -13.64 16.08 5.51
N PHE A 368 -13.44 16.73 6.67
CA PHE A 368 -13.04 18.12 6.77
C PHE A 368 -11.94 18.30 7.80
N ALA A 369 -10.93 19.13 7.49
CA ALA A 369 -9.89 19.53 8.42
C ALA A 369 -10.10 20.97 8.90
N LEU A 370 -10.21 21.18 10.21
CA LEU A 370 -10.52 22.45 10.83
C LEU A 370 -9.32 23.07 11.54
N GLU A 371 -9.19 24.39 11.49
CA GLU A 371 -8.15 25.14 12.22
C GLU A 371 -8.52 25.40 13.69
N THR A 372 -9.69 24.98 14.11
CA THR A 372 -10.18 25.11 15.49
C THR A 372 -10.35 23.75 16.13
N ILE A 373 -10.21 23.70 17.46
CA ILE A 373 -10.53 22.50 18.25
C ILE A 373 -12.05 22.38 18.34
N ILE A 374 -12.55 21.19 18.00
CA ILE A 374 -13.94 20.80 18.24
C ILE A 374 -13.94 19.85 19.44
N PRO A 375 -14.59 20.20 20.55
CA PRO A 375 -14.70 19.32 21.70
C PRO A 375 -15.43 18.03 21.33
N GLN A 376 -14.91 16.91 21.84
CA GLN A 376 -15.46 15.58 21.57
C GLN A 376 -15.70 14.79 22.84
N GLU A 377 -16.77 13.99 22.84
CA GLU A 377 -17.03 12.95 23.82
C GLU A 377 -16.45 11.63 23.30
N ASN A 378 -15.36 11.18 23.93
CA ASN A 378 -14.62 10.00 23.46
C ASN A 378 -15.40 8.70 23.66
N PHE A 379 -15.34 7.82 22.67
CA PHE A 379 -15.75 6.43 22.77
C PHE A 379 -14.73 5.52 22.05
N ASN A 380 -14.85 4.20 22.26
CA ASN A 380 -14.01 3.22 21.56
C ASN A 380 -14.91 2.16 20.92
N ILE A 381 -14.59 1.77 19.69
CA ILE A 381 -15.26 0.66 19.01
C ILE A 381 -14.40 -0.60 19.16
N GLN A 382 -14.76 -1.46 20.11
CA GLN A 382 -14.06 -2.76 20.25
C GLN A 382 -14.50 -3.79 19.23
N LYS A 383 -15.75 -3.74 18.81
CA LYS A 383 -16.34 -4.60 17.78
C LYS A 383 -17.20 -3.76 16.86
N ARG A 384 -17.30 -4.21 15.60
CA ARG A 384 -18.26 -3.66 14.67
C ARG A 384 -19.68 -3.82 15.22
N SER A 385 -20.51 -2.78 15.11
CA SER A 385 -21.90 -2.81 15.52
C SER A 385 -22.64 -3.94 14.81
N GLU A 386 -23.37 -4.77 15.56
CA GLU A 386 -24.11 -5.87 14.95
C GLU A 386 -25.33 -5.34 14.22
N VAL A 387 -25.46 -5.68 12.94
CA VAL A 387 -26.65 -5.35 12.15
C VAL A 387 -27.84 -6.14 12.71
N VAL A 388 -28.91 -5.42 13.09
CA VAL A 388 -30.17 -6.02 13.53
C VAL A 388 -30.96 -6.48 12.30
N HIS A 389 -31.25 -7.77 12.23
CA HIS A 389 -31.93 -8.38 11.11
C HIS A 389 -33.36 -8.78 11.48
N ASN A 390 -34.34 -8.29 10.74
CA ASN A 390 -35.74 -8.72 10.76
C ASN A 390 -36.05 -9.46 9.45
N TRP A 391 -35.81 -10.75 9.41
CA TRP A 391 -36.07 -11.57 8.21
C TRP A 391 -37.39 -12.32 8.32
N ASP A 392 -38.18 -12.30 7.25
CA ASP A 392 -39.38 -13.14 7.12
C ASP A 392 -39.01 -14.61 7.16
N ASP A 393 -39.93 -15.46 7.55
CA ASP A 393 -39.66 -16.91 7.68
C ASP A 393 -39.30 -17.53 6.32
N LYS A 394 -40.04 -17.21 5.27
CA LYS A 394 -39.83 -17.71 3.89
C LYS A 394 -39.94 -16.57 2.87
N PRO A 395 -38.98 -15.64 2.80
CA PRO A 395 -39.06 -14.50 1.89
C PRO A 395 -38.99 -14.94 0.42
N TYR A 396 -39.48 -14.09 -0.48
CA TYR A 396 -39.32 -14.30 -1.93
C TYR A 396 -37.85 -14.19 -2.34
N ALA A 397 -37.13 -13.20 -1.78
CA ALA A 397 -35.72 -12.98 -2.03
C ALA A 397 -35.02 -12.35 -0.81
N TYR A 398 -33.69 -12.39 -0.83
CA TYR A 398 -32.83 -11.59 0.02
C TYR A 398 -32.13 -10.54 -0.84
N LEU A 399 -32.03 -9.32 -0.32
CA LEU A 399 -31.31 -8.21 -0.90
C LEU A 399 -30.11 -7.87 -0.03
N ASN A 400 -28.94 -7.66 -0.62
CA ASN A 400 -27.76 -7.20 0.10
C ASN A 400 -27.20 -5.98 -0.65
N PRO A 401 -27.22 -4.77 -0.08
CA PRO A 401 -26.57 -3.61 -0.66
C PRO A 401 -25.09 -3.88 -0.96
N TRP A 402 -24.54 -3.15 -1.91
CA TRP A 402 -23.15 -3.35 -2.39
C TRP A 402 -22.31 -2.12 -2.06
N GLU A 403 -21.72 -2.06 -0.87
CA GLU A 403 -21.12 -0.85 -0.29
C GLU A 403 -19.70 -1.05 0.23
N SER A 404 -19.30 -2.31 0.50
CA SER A 404 -18.08 -2.58 1.24
C SER A 404 -17.40 -3.89 0.87
N ILE A 405 -16.19 -4.07 1.37
CA ILE A 405 -15.47 -5.35 1.27
C ILE A 405 -16.20 -6.49 2.01
N TYR A 406 -17.08 -6.19 2.96
CA TYR A 406 -17.85 -7.21 3.68
C TYR A 406 -18.95 -7.82 2.80
N ASP A 407 -19.55 -7.01 1.93
CA ASP A 407 -20.50 -7.49 0.92
C ASP A 407 -19.81 -8.34 -0.13
N LEU A 408 -18.58 -7.98 -0.47
CA LEU A 408 -17.73 -8.80 -1.34
C LEU A 408 -17.35 -10.15 -0.68
N LYS A 409 -16.99 -10.15 0.63
CA LYS A 409 -16.75 -11.39 1.39
C LYS A 409 -18.00 -12.28 1.43
N PHE A 410 -19.15 -11.65 1.62
CA PHE A 410 -20.44 -12.34 1.58
C PHE A 410 -20.68 -12.96 0.19
N LEU A 411 -20.50 -12.21 -0.89
CA LEU A 411 -20.63 -12.70 -2.26
C LEU A 411 -19.68 -13.88 -2.53
N ALA A 412 -18.40 -13.74 -2.16
CA ALA A 412 -17.40 -14.80 -2.34
C ALA A 412 -17.84 -16.12 -1.69
N GLU A 413 -18.37 -16.06 -0.47
CA GLU A 413 -18.89 -17.25 0.22
C GLU A 413 -20.19 -17.78 -0.40
N VAL A 414 -21.09 -16.91 -0.83
CA VAL A 414 -22.33 -17.29 -1.53
C VAL A 414 -21.97 -18.09 -2.80
N LEU A 415 -21.02 -17.58 -3.59
CA LEU A 415 -20.56 -18.24 -4.82
C LEU A 415 -19.86 -19.58 -4.56
N LYS A 416 -18.97 -19.67 -3.57
CA LYS A 416 -18.32 -20.93 -3.17
C LYS A 416 -19.33 -22.00 -2.74
N ASN A 417 -20.45 -21.58 -2.16
CA ASN A 417 -21.54 -22.48 -1.76
C ASN A 417 -22.53 -22.77 -2.90
N LYS A 418 -22.22 -22.36 -4.14
CA LYS A 418 -23.03 -22.58 -5.35
C LYS A 418 -24.45 -22.02 -5.23
N ILE A 419 -24.63 -20.96 -4.48
CA ILE A 419 -25.89 -20.23 -4.38
C ILE A 419 -25.98 -19.27 -5.58
N VAL A 420 -27.09 -19.34 -6.31
CA VAL A 420 -27.35 -18.44 -7.42
C VAL A 420 -27.69 -17.06 -6.88
N VAL A 421 -26.88 -16.09 -7.27
CA VAL A 421 -27.02 -14.68 -6.88
C VAL A 421 -27.03 -13.81 -8.14
N ARG A 422 -27.79 -12.74 -8.12
CA ARG A 422 -27.85 -11.72 -9.17
C ARG A 422 -27.32 -10.41 -8.62
N VAL A 423 -26.82 -9.58 -9.53
CA VAL A 423 -26.49 -8.18 -9.26
C VAL A 423 -27.41 -7.28 -10.08
N SER A 424 -27.91 -6.22 -9.47
CA SER A 424 -28.72 -5.21 -10.18
C SER A 424 -27.82 -4.22 -10.91
N GLU A 425 -28.00 -4.08 -12.23
CA GLU A 425 -27.31 -3.04 -13.01
C GLU A 425 -27.99 -1.66 -12.88
N ASP A 426 -29.26 -1.62 -12.50
CA ASP A 426 -30.03 -0.40 -12.32
C ASP A 426 -30.49 -0.24 -10.87
N PRO A 427 -30.66 0.98 -10.37
CA PRO A 427 -31.30 1.20 -9.08
C PRO A 427 -32.78 0.80 -9.15
N PHE A 428 -33.29 0.33 -8.00
CA PHE A 428 -34.71 -0.02 -7.86
C PHE A 428 -35.23 0.32 -6.48
N GLU A 429 -36.54 0.46 -6.35
CA GLU A 429 -37.21 0.74 -5.09
C GLU A 429 -38.22 -0.38 -4.76
N ILE A 430 -38.12 -0.92 -3.56
CA ILE A 430 -39.05 -1.92 -3.01
C ILE A 430 -39.28 -1.65 -1.52
N ASP A 431 -40.51 -1.82 -1.07
CA ASP A 431 -40.94 -1.55 0.33
C ASP A 431 -40.57 -0.12 0.80
N GLY A 432 -40.55 0.86 -0.15
CA GLY A 432 -40.21 2.26 0.14
C GLY A 432 -38.71 2.53 0.33
N ILE A 433 -37.85 1.54 0.09
CA ILE A 433 -36.40 1.66 0.18
C ILE A 433 -35.77 1.64 -1.22
N LEU A 434 -34.95 2.64 -1.50
CA LEU A 434 -34.15 2.72 -2.73
C LEU A 434 -32.87 1.88 -2.57
N TYR A 435 -32.63 0.98 -3.51
CA TYR A 435 -31.42 0.17 -3.62
C TYR A 435 -30.61 0.60 -4.84
N ASP A 436 -29.33 0.84 -4.63
CA ASP A 436 -28.43 1.26 -5.70
C ASP A 436 -27.93 0.10 -6.57
N ARG A 437 -27.27 0.47 -7.68
CA ARG A 437 -26.53 -0.45 -8.55
C ARG A 437 -25.56 -1.31 -7.76
N GLY A 438 -25.41 -2.55 -8.15
CA GLY A 438 -24.56 -3.51 -7.45
C GLY A 438 -25.30 -4.30 -6.38
N THR A 439 -26.49 -3.90 -5.95
CA THR A 439 -27.27 -4.64 -4.95
C THR A 439 -27.42 -6.10 -5.38
N LEU A 440 -27.04 -7.01 -4.47
CA LEU A 440 -27.16 -8.44 -4.69
C LEU A 440 -28.62 -8.88 -4.44
N VAL A 441 -29.17 -9.60 -5.41
CA VAL A 441 -30.53 -10.15 -5.36
C VAL A 441 -30.46 -11.68 -5.34
N ILE A 442 -30.85 -12.31 -4.25
CA ILE A 442 -30.75 -13.74 -4.02
C ILE A 442 -32.16 -14.33 -3.91
N THR A 443 -32.70 -14.77 -5.04
CA THR A 443 -34.06 -15.33 -5.13
C THR A 443 -34.08 -16.80 -4.72
N ARG A 444 -35.24 -17.31 -4.29
CA ARG A 444 -35.46 -18.76 -4.10
C ARG A 444 -35.38 -19.52 -5.40
N LYS A 445 -35.88 -18.92 -6.49
CA LYS A 445 -35.80 -19.51 -7.83
C LYS A 445 -34.33 -19.65 -8.24
N GLY A 446 -33.95 -20.87 -8.62
CA GLY A 446 -32.55 -21.24 -8.89
C GLY A 446 -31.80 -21.81 -7.69
N ASN A 447 -32.38 -21.73 -6.49
CA ASN A 447 -31.80 -22.25 -5.25
C ASN A 447 -32.66 -23.34 -4.57
N GLU A 448 -33.64 -23.90 -5.29
CA GLU A 448 -34.64 -24.84 -4.77
C GLU A 448 -34.01 -26.13 -4.22
N SER A 449 -32.93 -26.63 -4.84
CA SER A 449 -32.23 -27.83 -4.40
C SER A 449 -31.66 -27.71 -2.99
N SER A 450 -31.40 -26.51 -2.53
CA SER A 450 -30.86 -26.17 -1.20
C SER A 450 -31.94 -25.69 -0.21
N ALA A 451 -33.22 -25.75 -0.56
CA ALA A 451 -34.33 -25.06 0.10
C ALA A 451 -34.36 -25.17 1.64
N LYS A 452 -34.08 -26.34 2.21
CA LYS A 452 -34.06 -26.54 3.69
C LYS A 452 -32.87 -25.88 4.40
N ARG A 453 -31.78 -25.60 3.67
CA ARG A 453 -30.54 -25.01 4.24
C ARG A 453 -30.31 -23.58 3.75
N PHE A 454 -30.97 -23.16 2.67
CA PHE A 454 -30.80 -21.90 2.00
C PHE A 454 -30.91 -20.71 2.96
N ASP A 455 -32.06 -20.52 3.60
CA ASP A 455 -32.31 -19.41 4.52
C ASP A 455 -31.31 -19.39 5.67
N ARG A 456 -31.13 -20.56 6.32
CA ARG A 456 -30.20 -20.69 7.44
C ARG A 456 -28.78 -20.34 7.03
N HIS A 457 -28.37 -20.75 5.82
CA HIS A 457 -27.03 -20.53 5.33
C HIS A 457 -26.79 -19.05 5.02
N LEU A 458 -27.69 -18.41 4.27
CA LEU A 458 -27.59 -16.97 3.97
C LEU A 458 -27.58 -16.11 5.23
N ARG A 459 -28.53 -16.37 6.15
CA ARG A 459 -28.62 -15.65 7.45
C ARG A 459 -27.34 -15.81 8.27
N ARG A 460 -26.74 -17.02 8.28
CA ARG A 460 -25.46 -17.27 8.95
C ARG A 460 -24.32 -16.47 8.29
N LEU A 461 -24.26 -16.43 6.97
CA LEU A 461 -23.24 -15.66 6.24
C LEU A 461 -23.40 -14.16 6.46
N SER A 462 -24.62 -13.63 6.37
CA SER A 462 -24.90 -12.22 6.65
C SER A 462 -24.46 -11.83 8.07
N LYS A 463 -24.80 -12.63 9.09
CA LYS A 463 -24.31 -12.42 10.45
C LYS A 463 -22.79 -12.53 10.56
N LYS A 464 -22.17 -13.52 9.91
CA LYS A 464 -20.71 -13.71 9.93
C LYS A 464 -19.97 -12.50 9.41
N TYR A 465 -20.45 -11.91 8.33
CA TYR A 465 -19.83 -10.74 7.68
C TYR A 465 -20.49 -9.42 8.08
N ASN A 466 -21.51 -9.47 8.92
CA ASN A 466 -22.26 -8.31 9.43
C ASN A 466 -22.71 -7.39 8.27
N THR A 467 -23.35 -7.99 7.24
CA THR A 467 -23.85 -7.27 6.08
C THR A 467 -25.29 -6.78 6.29
N ASN A 468 -25.71 -5.75 5.56
CA ASN A 468 -27.06 -5.15 5.66
C ASN A 468 -28.11 -5.95 4.85
N MET A 469 -28.08 -7.28 4.90
CA MET A 469 -28.99 -8.14 4.14
C MET A 469 -30.42 -8.08 4.70
N VAL A 470 -31.37 -7.77 3.85
CA VAL A 470 -32.81 -7.74 4.16
C VAL A 470 -33.58 -8.81 3.40
N SER A 471 -34.80 -9.14 3.86
CA SER A 471 -35.74 -10.04 3.16
C SER A 471 -36.88 -9.25 2.53
N VAL A 472 -37.35 -9.72 1.37
CA VAL A 472 -38.53 -9.16 0.68
C VAL A 472 -39.51 -10.25 0.27
N SER A 473 -40.81 -9.94 0.30
CA SER A 473 -41.89 -10.90 0.06
C SER A 473 -42.31 -11.01 -1.41
N THR A 474 -41.83 -10.10 -2.26
CA THR A 474 -42.19 -10.02 -3.68
C THR A 474 -40.99 -9.73 -4.56
N GLY A 475 -41.08 -10.00 -5.85
CA GLY A 475 -40.10 -9.59 -6.85
C GLY A 475 -40.57 -8.42 -7.72
N LEU A 476 -41.78 -7.89 -7.42
CA LEU A 476 -42.38 -6.71 -8.09
C LEU A 476 -41.86 -5.46 -7.35
N VAL A 477 -41.15 -4.60 -8.05
CA VAL A 477 -40.59 -3.36 -7.47
C VAL A 477 -41.54 -2.18 -7.72
N SER A 478 -41.56 -1.21 -6.81
CA SER A 478 -42.34 0.01 -6.97
C SER A 478 -41.78 0.96 -8.03
N ARG A 479 -40.45 0.93 -8.19
CA ARG A 479 -39.71 1.74 -9.17
C ARG A 479 -38.49 0.97 -9.66
N GLY A 480 -38.13 1.08 -10.92
CA GLY A 480 -37.01 0.38 -11.54
C GLY A 480 -37.40 -0.89 -12.27
N LYS A 481 -36.56 -1.93 -12.20
CA LYS A 481 -36.73 -3.20 -12.92
C LYS A 481 -36.97 -4.35 -11.94
N ASP A 482 -37.99 -5.17 -12.21
CA ASP A 482 -38.34 -6.36 -11.44
C ASP A 482 -37.21 -7.40 -11.43
N PHE A 483 -37.17 -8.27 -10.42
CA PHE A 483 -36.10 -9.26 -10.21
C PHE A 483 -35.96 -10.30 -11.34
N GLY A 484 -36.91 -10.41 -12.24
CA GLY A 484 -36.81 -11.23 -13.44
C GLY A 484 -36.28 -10.51 -14.70
N SER A 485 -35.91 -9.21 -14.56
CA SER A 485 -35.41 -8.40 -15.67
C SER A 485 -34.03 -8.88 -16.17
N SER A 486 -33.73 -8.57 -17.43
CA SER A 486 -32.41 -8.80 -18.02
C SER A 486 -31.29 -7.99 -17.40
N THR A 487 -31.60 -6.91 -16.68
CA THR A 487 -30.59 -6.09 -15.92
C THR A 487 -30.29 -6.66 -14.54
N MET A 488 -30.97 -7.73 -14.12
CA MET A 488 -30.64 -8.54 -12.95
C MET A 488 -29.68 -9.66 -13.37
N ARG A 489 -28.38 -9.36 -13.50
CA ARG A 489 -27.37 -10.27 -14.04
C ARG A 489 -26.99 -11.35 -13.04
N ILE A 490 -26.89 -12.60 -13.49
CA ILE A 490 -26.37 -13.70 -12.66
C ILE A 490 -24.86 -13.53 -12.49
N VAL A 491 -24.41 -13.50 -11.25
CA VAL A 491 -22.97 -13.51 -10.93
C VAL A 491 -22.46 -14.94 -10.94
N LYS A 492 -21.52 -15.24 -11.83
CA LYS A 492 -20.85 -16.53 -11.90
C LYS A 492 -19.67 -16.57 -10.95
N ALA A 493 -19.40 -17.75 -10.40
CA ALA A 493 -18.17 -18.00 -9.62
C ALA A 493 -16.97 -18.12 -10.57
N PRO A 494 -16.07 -17.12 -10.69
CA PRO A 494 -14.99 -17.19 -11.67
C PRO A 494 -13.86 -18.10 -11.20
N LYS A 495 -13.24 -18.83 -12.11
CA LYS A 495 -11.93 -19.43 -11.94
C LYS A 495 -10.87 -18.36 -12.19
N VAL A 496 -10.19 -17.91 -11.15
CA VAL A 496 -9.24 -16.79 -11.19
C VAL A 496 -7.81 -17.31 -11.28
N ALA A 497 -7.06 -16.81 -12.24
CA ALA A 497 -5.62 -17.03 -12.39
C ALA A 497 -4.83 -15.73 -12.19
N VAL A 498 -3.65 -15.83 -11.57
CA VAL A 498 -2.73 -14.72 -11.35
C VAL A 498 -1.33 -15.12 -11.80
N LEU A 499 -0.63 -14.24 -12.52
CA LEU A 499 0.75 -14.46 -12.90
C LEU A 499 1.72 -14.14 -11.75
N SER A 500 2.80 -14.92 -11.67
CA SER A 500 3.90 -14.80 -10.71
C SER A 500 5.24 -15.06 -11.40
N GLY A 501 6.35 -15.03 -10.68
CA GLY A 501 7.68 -15.36 -11.20
C GLY A 501 8.53 -14.12 -11.51
N ASP A 502 9.70 -14.34 -12.14
CA ASP A 502 10.76 -13.33 -12.29
C ASP A 502 10.34 -12.05 -13.04
N ASP A 503 9.34 -12.13 -13.91
CA ASP A 503 8.81 -10.98 -14.63
C ASP A 503 7.87 -10.11 -13.80
N VAL A 504 7.40 -10.63 -12.67
CA VAL A 504 6.34 -10.04 -11.84
C VAL A 504 6.93 -9.41 -10.59
N SER A 505 6.48 -8.20 -10.26
CA SER A 505 6.78 -7.60 -8.96
C SER A 505 6.24 -8.49 -7.83
N SER A 506 7.13 -8.99 -6.98
CA SER A 506 6.70 -9.84 -5.84
C SER A 506 5.75 -9.08 -4.90
N TYR A 507 5.93 -7.77 -4.70
CA TYR A 507 5.04 -6.94 -3.90
C TYR A 507 3.61 -6.92 -4.46
N ASN A 508 3.46 -6.63 -5.75
CA ASN A 508 2.13 -6.52 -6.36
C ASN A 508 1.43 -7.88 -6.47
N PHE A 509 2.18 -8.95 -6.73
CA PHE A 509 1.65 -10.31 -6.62
C PHE A 509 1.20 -10.60 -5.19
N GLY A 510 2.01 -10.27 -4.20
CA GLY A 510 1.70 -10.50 -2.77
C GLY A 510 0.44 -9.75 -2.32
N GLU A 511 0.25 -8.51 -2.76
CA GLU A 511 -0.97 -7.72 -2.49
C GLU A 511 -2.23 -8.43 -3.01
N ILE A 512 -2.17 -8.96 -4.24
CA ILE A 512 -3.27 -9.71 -4.86
C ILE A 512 -3.49 -11.04 -4.13
N TRP A 513 -2.42 -11.80 -3.86
CA TRP A 513 -2.50 -13.07 -3.13
C TRP A 513 -3.13 -12.91 -1.75
N HIS A 514 -2.63 -11.95 -0.95
CA HIS A 514 -3.17 -11.61 0.36
C HIS A 514 -4.64 -11.16 0.29
N TYR A 515 -5.00 -10.39 -0.74
CA TYR A 515 -6.38 -9.95 -0.95
C TYR A 515 -7.32 -11.14 -1.13
N PHE A 516 -6.98 -12.08 -2.00
CA PHE A 516 -7.81 -13.26 -2.25
C PHE A 516 -7.87 -14.20 -1.05
N GLU A 517 -6.73 -14.50 -0.44
CA GLU A 517 -6.66 -15.50 0.62
C GLU A 517 -7.13 -14.94 1.96
N GLN A 518 -6.58 -13.81 2.40
CA GLN A 518 -6.82 -13.28 3.74
C GLN A 518 -7.99 -12.31 3.82
N GLN A 519 -8.23 -11.54 2.75
CA GLN A 519 -9.27 -10.53 2.84
C GLN A 519 -10.62 -11.02 2.35
N ILE A 520 -10.72 -11.75 1.24
CA ILE A 520 -12.01 -12.21 0.70
C ILE A 520 -12.23 -13.72 0.77
N ASN A 521 -11.21 -14.50 1.12
CA ASN A 521 -11.26 -15.95 1.23
C ASN A 521 -11.81 -16.63 -0.05
N TYR A 522 -11.22 -16.28 -1.21
CA TYR A 522 -11.61 -16.83 -2.50
C TYR A 522 -10.41 -17.51 -3.18
N PRO A 523 -10.57 -18.72 -3.76
CA PRO A 523 -9.45 -19.46 -4.35
C PRO A 523 -8.92 -18.79 -5.63
N ILE A 524 -7.60 -18.87 -5.81
CA ILE A 524 -6.91 -18.48 -7.04
C ILE A 524 -5.94 -19.57 -7.47
N SER A 525 -5.64 -19.62 -8.76
CA SER A 525 -4.55 -20.42 -9.33
C SER A 525 -3.39 -19.48 -9.67
N VAL A 526 -2.20 -19.85 -9.22
CA VAL A 526 -0.98 -19.06 -9.44
C VAL A 526 -0.14 -19.74 -10.52
N TYR A 527 0.21 -18.99 -11.56
CA TYR A 527 1.01 -19.48 -12.67
C TYR A 527 2.29 -18.65 -12.84
N ASP A 528 3.39 -19.30 -13.17
CA ASP A 528 4.62 -18.60 -13.57
C ASP A 528 4.40 -17.89 -14.92
N SER A 529 4.84 -16.63 -15.04
CA SER A 529 4.73 -15.81 -16.25
C SER A 529 5.37 -16.48 -17.47
N LYS A 530 6.45 -17.24 -17.27
CA LYS A 530 7.14 -18.01 -18.31
C LYS A 530 6.25 -19.10 -18.94
N MET A 531 5.19 -19.52 -18.23
CA MET A 531 4.23 -20.54 -18.69
C MET A 531 3.06 -19.97 -19.49
N ILE A 532 3.04 -18.67 -19.78
CA ILE A 532 1.90 -17.98 -20.38
C ILE A 532 1.38 -18.64 -21.66
N GLN A 533 2.28 -19.20 -22.49
CA GLN A 533 1.91 -19.87 -23.74
C GLN A 533 1.20 -21.23 -23.53
N SER A 534 1.38 -21.85 -22.35
CA SER A 534 0.86 -23.18 -22.01
C SER A 534 -0.24 -23.16 -20.94
N LEU A 535 -0.75 -21.98 -20.59
CA LEU A 535 -1.86 -21.88 -19.65
C LEU A 535 -3.12 -22.60 -20.16
N PRO A 536 -3.88 -23.26 -19.26
CA PRO A 536 -5.15 -23.89 -19.61
C PRO A 536 -6.27 -22.84 -19.71
N PHE A 537 -6.23 -22.01 -20.76
CA PHE A 537 -7.12 -20.88 -20.94
C PHE A 537 -8.61 -21.24 -20.96
N ASP A 538 -8.96 -22.45 -21.33
CA ASP A 538 -10.32 -23.02 -21.28
C ASP A 538 -10.82 -23.26 -19.83
N GLU A 539 -9.89 -23.32 -18.87
CA GLU A 539 -10.23 -23.46 -17.45
C GLU A 539 -10.15 -22.16 -16.67
N ILE A 540 -9.82 -21.04 -17.31
CA ILE A 540 -9.63 -19.72 -16.68
C ILE A 540 -10.75 -18.79 -17.14
N ASP A 541 -11.47 -18.19 -16.18
CA ASP A 541 -12.48 -17.17 -16.45
C ASP A 541 -11.91 -15.75 -16.31
N VAL A 542 -10.95 -15.55 -15.37
CA VAL A 542 -10.28 -14.28 -15.09
C VAL A 542 -8.77 -14.50 -15.00
N LEU A 543 -8.00 -13.78 -15.79
CA LEU A 543 -6.55 -13.72 -15.73
C LEU A 543 -6.12 -12.34 -15.22
N ILE A 544 -5.34 -12.31 -14.14
CA ILE A 544 -4.78 -11.09 -13.56
C ILE A 544 -3.29 -11.02 -13.89
N ILE A 545 -2.88 -9.91 -14.50
CA ILE A 545 -1.49 -9.58 -14.79
C ILE A 545 -1.06 -8.44 -13.86
N PRO A 546 -0.31 -8.74 -12.77
CA PRO A 546 0.20 -7.74 -11.84
C PRO A 546 1.24 -6.81 -12.49
N GLU A 547 1.71 -5.81 -11.78
CA GLU A 547 2.85 -5.00 -12.22
C GLU A 547 4.11 -5.86 -12.41
N GLY A 548 4.90 -5.54 -13.43
CA GLY A 548 6.10 -6.27 -13.76
C GLY A 548 6.78 -5.77 -15.03
N SER A 549 7.84 -6.45 -15.46
CA SER A 549 8.61 -6.14 -16.68
C SER A 549 8.22 -7.02 -17.88
N TYR A 550 7.79 -8.25 -17.62
CA TYR A 550 7.32 -9.25 -18.61
C TYR A 550 8.26 -9.48 -19.80
N GLY A 551 9.57 -9.62 -19.53
CA GLY A 551 10.55 -9.95 -20.54
C GLY A 551 10.30 -11.28 -21.26
N SER A 552 9.64 -12.23 -20.56
CA SER A 552 9.25 -13.54 -21.13
C SER A 552 8.11 -13.48 -22.17
N PHE A 553 7.42 -12.34 -22.31
CA PHE A 553 6.39 -12.12 -23.33
C PHE A 553 6.98 -11.75 -24.71
N VAL A 554 8.30 -11.75 -24.86
CA VAL A 554 8.94 -11.57 -26.16
C VAL A 554 8.61 -12.78 -27.02
N SER A 555 7.91 -12.57 -28.15
CA SER A 555 7.78 -13.59 -29.18
C SER A 555 9.17 -13.93 -29.73
N GLU A 556 9.47 -15.22 -29.95
CA GLU A 556 10.61 -15.65 -30.77
C GLU A 556 10.40 -15.18 -32.20
N VAL A 557 10.59 -13.89 -32.46
CA VAL A 557 10.72 -13.39 -33.83
C VAL A 557 12.10 -13.80 -34.29
N SER A 558 12.12 -14.62 -35.32
CA SER A 558 13.32 -15.10 -36.01
C SER A 558 14.34 -13.96 -36.21
N PRO A 559 15.64 -14.18 -35.99
CA PRO A 559 16.70 -13.17 -36.16
C PRO A 559 16.77 -12.52 -37.55
N SER A 560 16.03 -13.03 -38.53
CA SER A 560 16.03 -12.54 -39.92
C SER A 560 15.13 -11.32 -40.18
N GLU A 561 14.28 -10.90 -39.24
CA GLU A 561 13.40 -9.73 -39.38
C GLU A 561 13.77 -8.53 -38.52
N LYS A 562 14.91 -8.58 -37.82
CA LYS A 562 15.56 -7.40 -37.25
C LYS A 562 16.23 -6.60 -38.34
N ILE A 563 15.44 -5.96 -39.20
CA ILE A 563 15.96 -4.87 -40.05
C ILE A 563 16.25 -3.70 -39.12
N MET A 564 17.56 -3.48 -39.00
CA MET A 564 18.26 -2.26 -38.67
C MET A 564 17.38 -0.99 -38.70
N GLU A 565 16.89 -0.55 -37.54
CA GLU A 565 16.90 0.86 -37.23
C GLU A 565 18.02 1.06 -36.22
N GLU A 566 19.21 1.29 -36.74
CA GLU A 566 20.32 1.85 -36.01
C GLU A 566 19.89 3.17 -35.35
N THR A 567 20.26 3.25 -34.12
CA THR A 567 20.48 4.39 -33.22
C THR A 567 19.50 4.50 -32.06
N ASN A 568 19.93 3.93 -30.99
CA ASN A 568 19.96 4.45 -29.61
C ASN A 568 19.78 3.33 -28.59
N ALA A 569 20.62 3.35 -27.56
CA ALA A 569 20.71 2.40 -26.45
C ALA A 569 19.47 2.38 -25.50
N ASP A 570 18.28 2.54 -26.04
CA ASP A 570 16.96 2.33 -25.48
C ASP A 570 16.11 1.50 -26.48
N ALA A 571 16.70 0.47 -27.08
CA ALA A 571 15.88 -0.58 -27.67
C ALA A 571 15.11 -1.25 -26.54
N LEU A 572 13.99 -0.65 -26.15
CA LEU A 572 12.91 -1.33 -25.49
C LEU A 572 12.65 -2.57 -26.33
N LEU A 573 12.98 -3.74 -25.78
CA LEU A 573 12.47 -5.01 -26.27
C LEU A 573 10.96 -4.78 -26.43
N ILE A 574 10.47 -4.79 -27.66
CA ILE A 574 9.03 -4.68 -27.94
C ILE A 574 8.47 -6.02 -27.51
N ASN A 575 8.03 -6.08 -26.26
CA ASN A 575 7.31 -7.24 -25.75
C ASN A 575 5.94 -7.24 -26.44
N GLU A 576 5.67 -8.24 -27.27
CA GLU A 576 4.36 -8.44 -27.86
C GLU A 576 3.51 -9.31 -26.93
N PRO A 577 2.27 -8.91 -26.67
CA PRO A 577 1.39 -9.74 -25.84
C PRO A 577 1.12 -11.07 -26.59
N PRO A 578 1.16 -12.21 -25.88
CA PRO A 578 0.89 -13.50 -26.49
C PRO A 578 -0.46 -13.54 -27.20
N THR A 579 -0.50 -13.99 -28.46
CA THR A 579 -1.72 -14.05 -29.28
C THR A 579 -2.84 -14.86 -28.63
N LYS A 580 -2.49 -15.92 -27.87
CA LYS A 580 -3.44 -16.76 -27.12
C LYS A 580 -4.25 -15.97 -26.09
N ILE A 581 -3.68 -14.93 -25.48
CA ILE A 581 -4.42 -14.07 -24.52
C ILE A 581 -5.58 -13.38 -25.24
N LEU A 582 -5.32 -12.79 -26.41
CA LEU A 582 -6.37 -12.08 -27.14
C LEU A 582 -7.46 -13.03 -27.65
N GLU A 583 -7.08 -14.22 -28.13
CA GLU A 583 -8.02 -15.27 -28.57
C GLU A 583 -8.89 -15.72 -27.41
N TRP A 584 -8.30 -15.96 -26.24
CA TRP A 584 -9.03 -16.32 -25.03
C TRP A 584 -9.96 -15.19 -24.58
N VAL A 585 -9.52 -13.93 -24.57
CA VAL A 585 -10.41 -12.80 -24.28
C VAL A 585 -11.58 -12.79 -25.26
N LYS A 586 -11.33 -12.89 -26.59
CA LYS A 586 -12.39 -12.90 -27.59
C LYS A 586 -13.39 -14.05 -27.41
N SER A 587 -12.96 -15.17 -26.83
CA SER A 587 -13.84 -16.31 -26.52
C SER A 587 -14.69 -16.12 -25.26
N GLY A 588 -14.46 -15.08 -24.45
CA GLY A 588 -15.23 -14.75 -23.25
C GLY A 588 -14.39 -14.56 -21.98
N GLY A 589 -13.06 -14.68 -22.07
CA GLY A 589 -12.14 -14.46 -20.96
C GLY A 589 -12.11 -13.01 -20.47
N ARG A 590 -11.78 -12.82 -19.22
CA ARG A 590 -11.65 -11.51 -18.58
C ARG A 590 -10.20 -11.27 -18.18
N LEU A 591 -9.56 -10.29 -18.79
CA LEU A 591 -8.19 -9.90 -18.53
C LEU A 591 -8.16 -8.66 -17.65
N ILE A 592 -7.46 -8.71 -16.51
CA ILE A 592 -7.22 -7.57 -15.63
C ILE A 592 -5.73 -7.24 -15.68
N VAL A 593 -5.39 -6.01 -16.06
CA VAL A 593 -4.01 -5.55 -16.23
C VAL A 593 -3.75 -4.37 -15.31
N VAL A 594 -2.71 -4.49 -14.45
CA VAL A 594 -2.42 -3.50 -13.41
C VAL A 594 -1.11 -2.76 -13.68
N GLY A 595 -1.11 -1.45 -13.55
CA GLY A 595 0.06 -0.58 -13.48
C GLY A 595 1.01 -0.71 -14.67
N SER A 596 2.27 -1.06 -14.41
CA SER A 596 3.31 -1.13 -15.45
C SER A 596 3.04 -2.17 -16.53
N ALA A 597 2.27 -3.23 -16.23
CA ALA A 597 1.91 -4.27 -17.18
C ALA A 597 1.04 -3.75 -18.35
N MET A 598 0.30 -2.66 -18.16
CA MET A 598 -0.48 -2.04 -19.24
C MET A 598 0.36 -1.69 -20.47
N GLY A 599 1.65 -1.36 -20.25
CA GLY A 599 2.57 -1.01 -21.34
C GLY A 599 2.78 -2.11 -22.38
N ILE A 600 2.53 -3.38 -22.02
CA ILE A 600 2.69 -4.52 -22.92
C ILE A 600 1.59 -4.55 -23.97
N PHE A 601 0.39 -4.11 -23.58
CA PHE A 601 -0.83 -4.20 -24.38
C PHE A 601 -1.12 -2.92 -25.19
N ALA A 602 -0.39 -1.84 -24.90
CA ALA A 602 -0.60 -0.55 -25.55
C ALA A 602 -0.05 -0.53 -26.98
N ASP A 603 -0.87 -0.02 -27.92
CA ASP A 603 -0.61 0.07 -29.38
C ASP A 603 -0.63 -1.30 -30.10
N HIS A 604 -1.18 -2.35 -29.47
CA HIS A 604 -1.42 -3.64 -30.10
C HIS A 604 -2.88 -3.82 -30.51
N ASP A 605 -3.10 -4.36 -31.72
CA ASP A 605 -4.42 -4.56 -32.26
C ASP A 605 -5.29 -5.50 -31.40
N GLY A 606 -6.53 -5.12 -31.20
CA GLY A 606 -7.52 -5.88 -30.42
C GLY A 606 -7.48 -5.65 -28.92
N TYR A 607 -6.50 -4.91 -28.40
CA TYR A 607 -6.40 -4.57 -26.99
C TYR A 607 -6.98 -3.20 -26.62
N GLY A 608 -7.20 -2.32 -27.61
CA GLY A 608 -7.90 -1.05 -27.43
C GLY A 608 -7.14 0.02 -26.65
N LEU A 609 -5.98 -0.28 -26.07
CA LEU A 609 -5.16 0.68 -25.34
C LEU A 609 -4.13 1.32 -26.27
N VAL A 610 -3.99 2.65 -26.20
CA VAL A 610 -3.05 3.40 -27.02
C VAL A 610 -2.14 4.28 -26.16
N ARG A 611 -0.92 4.56 -26.63
CA ARG A 611 0.01 5.51 -25.98
C ARG A 611 -0.22 6.95 -26.45
N HIS A 612 -0.80 7.11 -27.63
CA HIS A 612 -1.07 8.42 -28.24
C HIS A 612 -2.39 8.37 -28.99
N GLU A 613 -3.23 9.39 -28.83
CA GLU A 613 -4.55 9.47 -29.45
C GLU A 613 -4.48 9.69 -30.98
N SER A 614 -3.45 10.39 -31.44
CA SER A 614 -3.27 10.76 -32.84
C SER A 614 -1.81 10.76 -33.27
N LYS A 615 -1.58 10.84 -34.58
CA LYS A 615 -0.23 11.03 -35.13
C LYS A 615 0.38 12.36 -34.69
N GLU A 616 -0.44 13.41 -34.54
CA GLU A 616 -0.04 14.72 -34.03
C GLU A 616 0.42 14.63 -32.59
N SER A 617 -0.32 13.99 -31.70
CA SER A 617 0.07 13.83 -30.29
C SER A 617 1.36 13.00 -30.15
N LYS A 618 1.56 11.99 -31.00
CA LYS A 618 2.83 11.24 -31.08
C LYS A 618 3.99 12.12 -31.49
N LYS A 619 3.80 13.00 -32.50
CA LYS A 619 4.81 13.97 -32.95
C LYS A 619 5.16 14.98 -31.88
N GLU A 620 4.16 15.54 -31.20
CA GLU A 620 4.36 16.46 -30.07
C GLU A 620 5.14 15.82 -28.92
N ALA A 621 4.82 14.56 -28.58
CA ALA A 621 5.57 13.80 -27.59
C ALA A 621 7.04 13.59 -27.99
N GLN A 622 7.31 13.32 -29.28
CA GLN A 622 8.68 13.22 -29.80
C GLN A 622 9.43 14.55 -29.75
N GLU A 623 8.79 15.66 -30.11
CA GLU A 623 9.39 17.00 -30.04
C GLU A 623 9.70 17.38 -28.60
N LEU A 624 8.80 17.10 -27.68
CA LEU A 624 9.01 17.30 -26.25
C LEU A 624 10.18 16.43 -25.73
N LYS A 625 10.28 15.17 -26.15
CA LYS A 625 11.41 14.28 -25.82
C LYS A 625 12.75 14.89 -26.31
N LYS A 626 12.79 15.40 -27.55
CA LYS A 626 13.99 16.08 -28.09
C LYS A 626 14.34 17.35 -27.29
N LYS A 627 13.34 18.16 -26.90
CA LYS A 627 13.54 19.35 -26.06
C LYS A 627 14.13 18.95 -24.69
N ILE A 628 13.57 17.96 -24.03
CA ILE A 628 14.07 17.43 -22.76
C ILE A 628 15.51 16.92 -22.90
N GLN A 629 15.81 16.19 -23.95
CA GLN A 629 17.18 15.72 -24.24
C GLN A 629 18.16 16.87 -24.40
N LYS A 630 17.77 17.96 -25.11
CA LYS A 630 18.59 19.17 -25.24
C LYS A 630 18.81 19.84 -23.89
N GLU A 631 17.77 20.00 -23.08
CA GLU A 631 17.87 20.53 -21.71
C GLU A 631 18.80 19.67 -20.85
N ASN A 632 18.71 18.34 -20.97
CA ASN A 632 19.54 17.39 -20.22
C ASN A 632 21.05 17.52 -20.56
N ARG A 633 21.39 17.86 -21.81
CA ARG A 633 22.79 18.12 -22.22
C ARG A 633 23.37 19.37 -21.57
N LEU A 634 22.53 20.32 -21.14
CA LEU A 634 22.95 21.59 -20.53
C LEU A 634 22.90 21.55 -19.00
N LYS A 635 22.59 20.40 -18.40
CA LYS A 635 22.52 20.26 -16.94
C LYS A 635 23.88 20.42 -16.30
N LYS A 636 23.91 21.12 -15.18
CA LYS A 636 25.10 21.20 -14.33
C LYS A 636 25.26 19.89 -13.55
N TYR A 637 26.47 19.38 -13.47
CA TYR A 637 26.77 18.12 -12.78
C TYR A 637 26.28 18.10 -11.32
N LYS A 638 26.35 19.23 -10.61
CA LYS A 638 25.84 19.37 -9.23
C LYS A 638 24.35 19.07 -9.09
N ASP A 639 23.56 19.21 -10.17
CA ASP A 639 22.11 18.99 -10.18
C ASP A 639 21.70 17.59 -10.66
N LYS A 640 22.68 16.67 -10.82
CA LYS A 640 22.45 15.31 -11.36
C LYS A 640 21.33 14.55 -10.67
N ASN A 641 21.29 14.59 -9.32
CA ASN A 641 20.30 13.88 -8.52
C ASN A 641 18.89 14.47 -8.63
N ARG A 642 18.79 15.79 -8.91
CA ARG A 642 17.51 16.51 -9.08
C ARG A 642 16.98 16.50 -10.50
N SER A 643 17.75 15.99 -11.42
CA SER A 643 17.44 16.04 -12.86
C SER A 643 16.18 15.25 -13.26
N ARG A 644 15.77 14.27 -12.46
CA ARG A 644 14.59 13.43 -12.69
C ARG A 644 13.31 13.99 -12.05
N LEU A 645 13.42 14.91 -11.10
CA LEU A 645 12.28 15.44 -10.35
C LEU A 645 11.17 16.04 -11.23
N PRO A 646 11.45 16.76 -12.32
CA PRO A 646 10.41 17.28 -13.18
C PRO A 646 9.49 16.22 -13.79
N ASP A 647 10.01 15.01 -14.01
CA ASP A 647 9.32 13.89 -14.66
C ASP A 647 8.91 12.79 -13.69
N ALA A 648 9.03 13.01 -12.37
CA ALA A 648 8.74 12.03 -11.34
C ALA A 648 7.40 12.30 -10.63
N SER A 649 6.77 11.21 -10.16
CA SER A 649 5.71 11.25 -9.15
C SER A 649 6.05 10.19 -8.11
N TYR A 650 6.20 10.63 -6.87
CA TYR A 650 6.53 9.76 -5.73
C TYR A 650 5.29 9.57 -4.86
N GLY A 651 4.38 8.67 -5.26
CA GLY A 651 3.18 8.35 -4.51
C GLY A 651 2.35 9.61 -4.18
N SER A 652 1.86 10.29 -5.21
CA SER A 652 0.94 11.43 -5.05
C SER A 652 -0.51 10.97 -5.14
N ILE A 653 -1.39 11.64 -4.40
CA ILE A 653 -2.82 11.37 -4.44
C ILE A 653 -3.46 12.24 -5.52
N ILE A 654 -4.25 11.61 -6.36
CA ILE A 654 -5.06 12.27 -7.40
C ILE A 654 -6.53 11.96 -7.20
N LYS A 655 -7.37 12.94 -7.49
CA LYS A 655 -8.83 12.79 -7.56
C LYS A 655 -9.21 12.35 -8.97
N VAL A 656 -9.95 11.25 -9.06
CA VAL A 656 -10.40 10.62 -10.30
C VAL A 656 -11.89 10.81 -10.42
N ASP A 657 -12.36 11.34 -11.55
CA ASP A 657 -13.77 11.36 -11.89
C ASP A 657 -14.18 9.96 -12.39
N VAL A 658 -15.23 9.38 -11.83
CA VAL A 658 -15.63 8.01 -12.15
C VAL A 658 -17.07 7.95 -12.67
N ASP A 659 -17.29 7.04 -13.62
CA ASP A 659 -18.62 6.65 -14.06
C ASP A 659 -19.15 5.55 -13.13
N ASN A 660 -19.91 5.94 -12.11
CA ASN A 660 -20.50 5.02 -11.13
C ASN A 660 -21.70 4.23 -11.66
N SER A 661 -22.13 4.48 -12.89
CA SER A 661 -23.10 3.64 -13.58
C SER A 661 -22.50 2.39 -14.21
N HIS A 662 -21.16 2.37 -14.40
CA HIS A 662 -20.46 1.22 -14.93
C HIS A 662 -20.21 0.16 -13.83
N PRO A 663 -20.35 -1.15 -14.11
CA PRO A 663 -20.16 -2.23 -13.12
C PRO A 663 -18.84 -2.20 -12.35
N LEU A 664 -17.77 -1.69 -12.94
CA LEU A 664 -16.48 -1.53 -12.28
C LEU A 664 -16.55 -0.60 -11.05
N MET A 665 -17.48 0.36 -11.03
CA MET A 665 -17.62 1.38 -9.98
C MET A 665 -18.91 1.23 -9.15
N PHE A 666 -19.56 0.08 -9.17
CA PHE A 666 -20.69 -0.16 -8.26
C PHE A 666 -20.21 -0.07 -6.80
N GLY A 667 -21.00 0.60 -5.97
CA GLY A 667 -20.66 0.90 -4.58
C GLY A 667 -19.79 2.15 -4.38
N TYR A 668 -19.57 2.95 -5.44
CA TYR A 668 -18.85 4.22 -5.38
C TYR A 668 -19.75 5.40 -5.78
N GLY A 669 -19.39 6.60 -5.25
CA GLY A 669 -19.93 7.86 -5.76
C GLY A 669 -19.22 8.29 -7.05
N GLU A 670 -19.33 9.58 -7.39
CA GLU A 670 -18.77 10.15 -8.64
C GLU A 670 -17.25 10.40 -8.58
N ASN A 671 -16.61 10.19 -7.44
CA ASN A 671 -15.20 10.46 -7.24
C ASN A 671 -14.49 9.28 -6.58
N TYR A 672 -13.23 9.09 -6.97
CA TYR A 672 -12.31 8.14 -6.38
C TYR A 672 -10.96 8.82 -6.13
N PHE A 673 -10.25 8.45 -5.06
CA PHE A 673 -8.89 8.90 -4.83
C PHE A 673 -7.92 7.79 -5.16
N SER A 674 -6.99 8.05 -6.06
CA SER A 674 -5.97 7.10 -6.50
C SER A 674 -4.57 7.52 -6.05
N LEU A 675 -3.75 6.53 -5.71
CA LEU A 675 -2.34 6.75 -5.40
C LEU A 675 -1.51 6.59 -6.67
N ARG A 676 -1.05 7.70 -7.22
CA ARG A 676 -0.25 7.72 -8.44
C ARG A 676 1.22 7.44 -8.17
N GLN A 677 1.71 6.33 -8.69
CA GLN A 677 3.12 6.00 -8.69
C GLN A 677 3.71 6.10 -10.11
N GLY A 678 4.78 6.87 -10.23
CA GLY A 678 5.43 7.06 -11.53
C GLY A 678 4.72 8.04 -12.47
N SER A 679 5.21 8.12 -13.70
CA SER A 679 4.84 9.14 -14.69
C SER A 679 4.17 8.57 -15.94
N ARG A 680 3.92 7.25 -15.99
CA ARG A 680 3.25 6.62 -17.14
C ARG A 680 1.79 7.07 -17.19
N MET A 681 1.36 7.46 -18.39
CA MET A 681 0.01 7.96 -18.63
C MET A 681 -0.51 7.35 -19.93
N TYR A 682 -1.80 7.12 -19.97
CA TYR A 682 -2.50 6.62 -21.14
C TYR A 682 -3.66 7.55 -21.44
N PRO A 683 -3.88 7.93 -22.69
CA PRO A 683 -5.07 8.65 -23.10
C PRO A 683 -6.32 7.77 -22.95
N TYR A 684 -7.48 8.33 -23.19
CA TYR A 684 -8.74 7.60 -23.16
C TYR A 684 -8.74 6.44 -24.17
N LEU A 685 -9.42 5.34 -23.82
CA LEU A 685 -9.68 4.25 -24.74
C LEU A 685 -10.51 4.78 -25.89
N PRO A 686 -10.06 4.68 -27.14
CA PRO A 686 -10.82 5.18 -28.30
C PRO A 686 -12.13 4.39 -28.56
N ASN A 687 -12.14 3.11 -28.18
CA ASN A 687 -13.28 2.20 -28.32
C ASN A 687 -13.42 1.38 -27.03
N GLY A 688 -13.96 1.98 -25.98
CA GLY A 688 -14.11 1.34 -24.67
C GLY A 688 -14.73 2.28 -23.66
N TRP A 689 -14.93 1.79 -22.44
CA TRP A 689 -15.47 2.54 -21.33
C TRP A 689 -14.34 3.20 -20.53
N ASN A 690 -14.29 4.52 -20.51
CA ASN A 690 -13.35 5.31 -19.73
C ASN A 690 -13.93 5.56 -18.35
N VAL A 691 -13.88 4.56 -17.51
CA VAL A 691 -14.63 4.48 -16.24
C VAL A 691 -14.05 5.38 -15.16
N GLY A 692 -12.73 5.51 -15.08
CA GLY A 692 -12.05 6.43 -14.17
C GLY A 692 -11.08 7.31 -14.94
N THR A 693 -11.24 8.64 -14.85
CA THR A 693 -10.53 9.59 -15.71
C THR A 693 -10.04 10.81 -14.94
N ILE A 694 -9.00 11.45 -15.44
CA ILE A 694 -8.51 12.74 -14.96
C ILE A 694 -8.90 13.80 -15.97
N LYS A 695 -9.87 14.66 -15.66
CA LYS A 695 -10.40 15.67 -16.56
C LYS A 695 -9.62 16.99 -16.54
N ASN A 696 -8.87 17.26 -15.47
CA ASN A 696 -8.15 18.51 -15.33
C ASN A 696 -6.86 18.38 -14.51
N SER A 697 -5.97 19.37 -14.59
CA SER A 697 -4.69 19.37 -13.87
C SER A 697 -4.82 19.65 -12.36
N SER A 698 -5.97 20.18 -11.91
CA SER A 698 -6.26 20.40 -10.48
C SER A 698 -6.61 19.11 -9.73
N SER A 699 -6.73 17.98 -10.42
CA SER A 699 -6.96 16.65 -9.81
C SER A 699 -5.83 16.18 -8.90
N HIS A 700 -4.63 16.77 -8.96
CA HIS A 700 -3.56 16.51 -8.01
C HIS A 700 -3.89 17.10 -6.64
N VAL A 701 -4.02 16.24 -5.62
CA VAL A 701 -4.53 16.62 -4.28
C VAL A 701 -3.41 16.77 -3.26
N SER A 702 -2.50 15.78 -3.18
CA SER A 702 -1.44 15.75 -2.18
C SER A 702 -0.21 14.99 -2.70
N GLY A 703 0.95 15.24 -2.08
CA GLY A 703 2.21 14.60 -2.40
C GLY A 703 3.00 15.27 -3.52
N PHE A 704 4.17 14.66 -3.83
CA PHE A 704 5.08 15.20 -4.85
C PHE A 704 4.71 14.70 -6.25
N MET A 705 4.48 15.64 -7.14
CA MET A 705 4.35 15.40 -8.57
C MET A 705 5.15 16.46 -9.34
N GLY A 706 6.10 16.03 -10.15
CA GLY A 706 6.93 16.90 -10.97
C GLY A 706 6.10 17.73 -11.94
N TYR A 707 6.57 18.94 -12.26
CA TYR A 707 5.80 19.90 -13.04
C TYR A 707 5.44 19.38 -14.43
N ARG A 708 6.31 18.57 -15.08
CA ARG A 708 6.02 17.99 -16.39
C ARG A 708 4.96 16.88 -16.31
N VAL A 709 4.92 16.16 -15.19
CA VAL A 709 3.86 15.16 -14.93
C VAL A 709 2.53 15.89 -14.74
N LYS A 710 2.51 16.98 -13.93
CA LYS A 710 1.31 17.81 -13.73
C LYS A 710 0.74 18.40 -15.03
N GLN A 711 1.61 18.79 -15.95
CA GLN A 711 1.18 19.33 -17.24
C GLN A 711 0.48 18.30 -18.14
N LYS A 712 0.86 17.01 -17.98
CA LYS A 712 0.39 15.89 -18.81
C LYS A 712 -0.76 15.10 -18.17
N ILE A 713 -1.10 15.37 -16.91
CA ILE A 713 -2.07 14.54 -16.17
C ILE A 713 -3.50 14.68 -16.66
N LYS A 714 -3.83 15.79 -17.32
CA LYS A 714 -5.15 16.03 -17.89
C LYS A 714 -5.47 15.06 -19.02
N ASP A 715 -6.74 14.69 -19.15
CA ASP A 715 -7.28 13.79 -20.20
C ASP A 715 -6.60 12.42 -20.22
N ASN A 716 -6.38 11.85 -19.02
CA ASN A 716 -5.77 10.54 -18.85
C ASN A 716 -6.73 9.53 -18.23
N LEU A 717 -6.55 8.28 -18.67
CA LEU A 717 -7.22 7.10 -18.16
C LEU A 717 -6.56 6.61 -16.87
N ILE A 718 -7.37 6.31 -15.86
CA ILE A 718 -6.94 5.59 -14.65
C ILE A 718 -7.57 4.19 -14.63
N PHE A 719 -8.87 4.10 -14.93
CA PHE A 719 -9.59 2.82 -15.03
C PHE A 719 -10.39 2.78 -16.32
N GLY A 720 -10.20 1.73 -17.10
CA GLY A 720 -10.92 1.54 -18.35
C GLY A 720 -11.29 0.09 -18.61
N VAL A 721 -12.33 -0.10 -19.41
CA VAL A 721 -12.79 -1.43 -19.85
C VAL A 721 -12.94 -1.43 -21.35
N HIS A 722 -12.26 -2.37 -22.00
CA HIS A 722 -12.36 -2.60 -23.46
C HIS A 722 -13.05 -3.91 -23.73
N ASP A 723 -14.14 -3.87 -24.48
CA ASP A 723 -14.83 -5.07 -24.94
C ASP A 723 -14.08 -5.65 -26.15
N SER A 724 -13.73 -6.94 -26.11
CA SER A 724 -13.03 -7.64 -27.18
C SER A 724 -13.68 -9.00 -27.45
N GLY A 725 -14.45 -9.10 -28.54
CA GLY A 725 -15.27 -10.27 -28.79
C GLY A 725 -16.35 -10.46 -27.73
N ARG A 726 -16.37 -11.61 -27.06
CA ARG A 726 -17.27 -11.89 -25.93
C ARG A 726 -16.69 -11.58 -24.57
N GLY A 727 -15.38 -11.30 -24.50
CA GLY A 727 -14.66 -11.02 -23.25
C GLY A 727 -14.33 -9.55 -23.07
N ARG A 728 -13.57 -9.27 -22.02
CA ARG A 728 -13.24 -7.90 -21.61
C ARG A 728 -11.81 -7.78 -21.12
N ILE A 729 -11.23 -6.61 -21.36
CA ILE A 729 -9.93 -6.21 -20.84
C ILE A 729 -10.14 -5.03 -19.91
N ILE A 730 -9.75 -5.19 -18.67
CA ILE A 730 -9.86 -4.17 -17.61
C ILE A 730 -8.47 -3.61 -17.35
N TYR A 731 -8.29 -2.32 -17.57
CA TYR A 731 -7.05 -1.58 -17.37
C TYR A 731 -7.11 -0.78 -16.09
N MET A 732 -6.09 -0.93 -15.24
CA MET A 732 -5.91 -0.21 -13.99
C MET A 732 -4.53 0.46 -13.99
N ALA A 733 -4.48 1.75 -14.38
CA ALA A 733 -3.20 2.48 -14.49
C ALA A 733 -2.50 2.70 -13.15
N ASP A 734 -3.25 2.76 -12.06
CA ASP A 734 -2.76 2.75 -10.69
C ASP A 734 -3.21 1.48 -9.98
N ASN A 735 -2.42 1.01 -9.03
CA ASN A 735 -2.70 -0.20 -8.27
C ASN A 735 -3.73 0.05 -7.15
N PRO A 736 -4.96 -0.49 -7.25
CA PRO A 736 -5.99 -0.28 -6.24
C PRO A 736 -5.75 -1.05 -4.93
N LEU A 737 -4.84 -2.02 -4.92
CA LEU A 737 -4.50 -2.84 -3.74
C LEU A 737 -3.20 -2.43 -3.06
N PHE A 738 -2.64 -1.28 -3.43
CA PHE A 738 -1.32 -0.83 -3.03
C PHE A 738 -1.02 -1.07 -1.54
N ARG A 739 0.00 -1.88 -1.27
CA ARG A 739 0.47 -2.31 0.06
C ARG A 739 -0.65 -2.79 1.00
N GLY A 740 -1.78 -3.26 0.45
CA GLY A 740 -2.94 -3.73 1.21
C GLY A 740 -3.71 -2.67 2.02
N PHE A 741 -3.16 -1.47 2.17
CA PHE A 741 -3.77 -0.41 2.99
C PHE A 741 -4.69 0.54 2.21
N TRP A 742 -4.62 0.60 0.88
CA TRP A 742 -5.47 1.48 0.07
C TRP A 742 -6.92 0.96 0.11
N TYR A 743 -7.64 1.35 1.17
CA TYR A 743 -8.97 0.79 1.48
C TYR A 743 -9.97 1.00 0.35
N GLY A 744 -10.00 2.23 -0.21
CA GLY A 744 -10.90 2.60 -1.29
C GLY A 744 -10.77 1.75 -2.56
N GLY A 745 -9.65 1.06 -2.78
CA GLY A 745 -9.44 0.22 -3.97
C GLY A 745 -9.95 -1.22 -3.84
N LYS A 746 -10.25 -1.69 -2.63
CA LYS A 746 -10.58 -3.10 -2.38
C LYS A 746 -11.87 -3.57 -3.06
N LEU A 747 -12.93 -2.78 -2.96
CA LEU A 747 -14.20 -3.10 -3.62
C LEU A 747 -14.10 -2.95 -5.14
N LEU A 748 -13.36 -1.95 -5.64
CA LEU A 748 -13.09 -1.75 -7.08
C LEU A 748 -12.43 -2.98 -7.70
N PHE A 749 -11.38 -3.52 -7.05
CA PHE A 749 -10.72 -4.73 -7.53
C PHE A 749 -11.66 -5.94 -7.51
N GLY A 750 -12.51 -6.05 -6.48
CA GLY A 750 -13.57 -7.06 -6.42
C GLY A 750 -14.59 -6.93 -7.54
N ASN A 751 -15.00 -5.71 -7.88
CA ASN A 751 -15.89 -5.45 -9.02
C ASN A 751 -15.28 -5.94 -10.34
N ALA A 752 -13.99 -5.69 -10.55
CA ALA A 752 -13.29 -6.17 -11.75
C ALA A 752 -13.31 -7.70 -11.85
N VAL A 753 -13.19 -8.39 -10.72
CA VAL A 753 -13.15 -9.86 -10.67
C VAL A 753 -14.55 -10.49 -10.77
N PHE A 754 -15.54 -9.96 -10.05
CA PHE A 754 -16.81 -10.64 -9.84
C PHE A 754 -17.99 -9.99 -10.59
N ILE A 755 -17.97 -8.69 -10.87
CA ILE A 755 -19.13 -7.97 -11.38
C ILE A 755 -18.99 -7.63 -12.86
N VAL A 756 -17.86 -7.10 -13.29
CA VAL A 756 -17.63 -6.76 -14.70
C VAL A 756 -17.67 -8.03 -15.57
N GLY A 757 -18.55 -8.07 -16.56
CA GLY A 757 -18.57 -9.15 -17.56
C GLY A 757 -19.46 -10.36 -17.23
N ASN A 758 -20.38 -10.22 -16.27
CA ASN A 758 -21.40 -11.23 -16.00
C ASN A 758 -22.63 -11.06 -16.89
#